data_f0676834cab9ed5f7d775e526b5530d9
#
_entry.id   f0676834cab9ed5f7d775e526b5530d9
#
_cell.length_a   1.000
_cell.length_b   1.000
_cell.length_c   1.000
_cell.angle_alpha   90.00
_cell.angle_beta   90.00
_cell.angle_gamma   90.00
#
_symmetry.space_group_name_H-M   'P 1'
#
loop_
_entity.id
_entity.type
_entity.pdbx_description
1 polymer ?
#
loop_
_entity_poly.entity_id
_entity_poly.type
_entity_poly.pdbx_seq_one_letter_code
_entity_poly.pdbx_strand_id
1 'polypeptide(L)'
;MNIAESYGVIVRRFTSLAAARNASVVLLFVLAVARCYPQANVQGQWTALSTWPTRAIHTTLLPDGRVFFVSFYAESLQPHIWDPATNTFSPTAASAYELFCAGHTSLPDGRVFIAGGHIADYVGYPHAVIYDPSSNSFKTLPDMNEGRWYPTTTVLPNGDVLVVSGDVNANTNTNPLPQVYQFASNSWRSLTTAQLVQPLYPVMFVAPNGKIFSAGPNRQSRYLNTSGTGSWSNVAVMSVGRAYGPGVMYDVGKVLEVGGGDPPTATAEIIDLNAATPAWKATGSMHFARRQHNAVVLPDGKVFISGGSSAAGFDTSTSPVKPTEMWDPATGKFTVMASIAVYRGYHSTALLLPDGRVLSAGGNVGGPNAQIYSPPYLFNGARPTISSAPTSVGYGQTVFVGTPNATGITKVSWIHVGSTTHTFDMAQRFMHLNFAQATNGLNVTMPANANIAPPGYYMLFILNGSGVPSVAKIIRISSSGGSTGAITGTVTNTSGAPLLGASVTVGANSAVTAADGTWSIQNMAAGTVTVAASLSGYSSASESATITAGSTTTAGTLALAPVSPGSVSGTVVDSSGTGISGATVSADGLTVATSTTGAYTLANLPAGSVTITASATGFANGSQTVTVTAGSTVTAPPITLGSNSGSVSGTVKSSAGTAIASASVGFGGGSTTTSSTGTYSLTGVPAGTIQLVASATGFQSSTQNVTITGGANSTADFTLTASGSTGKVTGKITNAATGGAISGATVKWSGGSTTSSSTGVYTLSNVTAGTQQITASKTGYLAHTLSAAVTSGGTATLNVPIAAGGKISVKVLSASNAAVPTATVTIKGGSVATTVTGSTSTAGTFTTNWIPVGSYTITVAKTGHTTKSTTATVTAGATKAVTFTAF
;
A
#
# COMPACT_ATOMS: atom_id res chain seq x y z
N MET A 1 29.31 -21.49 17.49
CA MET A 1 29.06 -22.88 17.92
C MET A 1 28.37 -23.55 16.75
N ASN A 2 29.08 -24.46 16.12
CA ASN A 2 28.83 -24.95 14.76
C ASN A 2 27.68 -25.96 14.72
N ILE A 3 26.69 -25.75 13.91
CA ILE A 3 25.51 -26.64 13.71
C ILE A 3 25.92 -28.05 13.20
N ALA A 4 27.14 -28.22 12.76
CA ALA A 4 27.67 -29.50 12.28
C ALA A 4 27.93 -30.55 13.36
N GLU A 5 28.10 -30.16 14.63
CA GLU A 5 28.38 -31.14 15.71
C GLU A 5 27.12 -31.79 16.30
N SER A 6 25.95 -31.17 16.14
CA SER A 6 24.67 -31.76 16.62
C SER A 6 24.13 -32.90 15.74
N TYR A 7 24.60 -33.04 14.51
CA TYR A 7 24.17 -34.10 13.60
C TYR A 7 24.98 -35.42 13.73
N GLY A 8 26.16 -35.36 14.31
CA GLY A 8 27.02 -36.54 14.50
C GLY A 8 26.55 -37.48 15.61
N VAL A 9 25.73 -37.02 16.53
CA VAL A 9 25.29 -37.82 17.72
C VAL A 9 24.01 -38.62 17.43
N ILE A 10 23.19 -38.20 16.46
CA ILE A 10 21.92 -38.87 16.13
C ILE A 10 22.11 -40.10 15.22
N VAL A 11 23.19 -40.13 14.43
CA VAL A 11 23.46 -41.23 13.48
C VAL A 11 24.07 -42.48 14.15
N ARG A 12 24.53 -42.41 15.41
CA ARG A 12 25.19 -43.55 16.08
C ARG A 12 24.24 -44.46 16.93
N ARG A 13 22.93 -44.27 16.91
CA ARG A 13 22.00 -45.09 17.72
C ARG A 13 20.97 -45.92 16.96
N PHE A 14 21.05 -46.00 15.62
CA PHE A 14 20.16 -46.84 14.85
C PHE A 14 20.92 -47.81 13.97
N THR A 15 21.35 -48.95 14.54
CA THR A 15 21.83 -50.09 13.82
C THR A 15 20.81 -51.25 13.90
N SER A 16 19.71 -51.11 13.12
CA SER A 16 18.96 -52.28 12.66
C SER A 16 18.43 -51.96 11.25
N LEU A 17 18.52 -52.93 10.37
CA LEU A 17 18.25 -52.84 8.91
C LEU A 17 16.80 -52.35 8.56
N ALA A 18 15.88 -52.35 9.50
CA ALA A 18 14.52 -51.88 9.29
C ALA A 18 14.36 -50.35 9.44
N ALA A 19 15.25 -49.69 10.25
CA ALA A 19 15.20 -48.24 10.46
C ALA A 19 15.84 -47.43 9.32
N ALA A 20 16.83 -48.04 8.60
CA ALA A 20 17.52 -47.39 7.49
C ALA A 20 16.61 -47.17 6.25
N ARG A 21 15.61 -48.01 6.01
CA ARG A 21 14.63 -47.83 4.92
C ARG A 21 13.68 -46.68 5.16
N ASN A 22 13.23 -46.49 6.41
CA ASN A 22 12.31 -45.40 6.75
C ASN A 22 13.03 -44.04 6.87
N ALA A 23 14.29 -44.01 7.31
CA ALA A 23 15.09 -42.77 7.35
C ALA A 23 15.44 -42.26 5.95
N SER A 24 15.71 -43.15 4.99
CA SER A 24 15.96 -42.77 3.59
C SER A 24 14.69 -42.24 2.89
N VAL A 25 13.50 -42.76 3.21
CA VAL A 25 12.24 -42.30 2.68
C VAL A 25 11.87 -40.94 3.28
N VAL A 26 12.11 -40.73 4.58
CA VAL A 26 11.84 -39.45 5.23
C VAL A 26 12.83 -38.36 4.74
N LEU A 27 14.10 -38.70 4.55
CA LEU A 27 15.10 -37.75 4.01
C LEU A 27 14.83 -37.41 2.52
N LEU A 28 14.38 -38.38 1.72
CA LEU A 28 13.93 -38.16 0.34
C LEU A 28 12.61 -37.35 0.28
N PHE A 29 11.71 -37.54 1.25
CA PHE A 29 10.47 -36.76 1.35
C PHE A 29 10.74 -35.32 1.79
N VAL A 30 11.66 -35.10 2.74
CA VAL A 30 12.09 -33.75 3.16
C VAL A 30 12.85 -33.03 2.04
N LEU A 31 13.69 -33.75 1.28
CA LEU A 31 14.38 -33.20 0.11
C LEU A 31 13.44 -33.02 -1.11
N ALA A 32 12.39 -33.82 -1.26
CA ALA A 32 11.38 -33.65 -2.32
C ALA A 32 10.39 -32.54 -1.98
N VAL A 33 10.03 -32.35 -0.72
CA VAL A 33 9.17 -31.24 -0.26
C VAL A 33 9.94 -29.91 -0.33
N ALA A 34 11.26 -29.88 -0.07
CA ALA A 34 12.10 -28.71 -0.25
C ALA A 34 12.27 -28.29 -1.72
N ARG A 35 11.96 -29.17 -2.68
CA ARG A 35 12.02 -28.86 -4.13
C ARG A 35 10.69 -28.39 -4.74
N CYS A 36 9.59 -28.36 -3.99
CA CYS A 36 8.26 -28.01 -4.50
C CYS A 36 7.76 -26.61 -4.10
N TYR A 37 8.46 -25.89 -3.21
CA TYR A 37 8.16 -24.48 -2.97
C TYR A 37 9.18 -23.64 -3.74
N PRO A 38 8.74 -22.69 -4.59
CA PRO A 38 9.68 -21.73 -5.17
C PRO A 38 10.42 -21.06 -4.02
N GLN A 39 11.75 -21.19 -4.00
CA GLN A 39 12.57 -20.52 -2.99
C GLN A 39 12.42 -19.03 -3.21
N ALA A 40 11.80 -18.33 -2.28
CA ALA A 40 11.53 -16.90 -2.39
C ALA A 40 12.82 -16.09 -2.61
N ASN A 41 13.95 -16.55 -2.09
CA ASN A 41 15.27 -15.98 -2.33
C ASN A 41 15.84 -16.23 -3.74
N VAL A 42 15.18 -17.04 -4.58
CA VAL A 42 15.59 -17.32 -5.97
C VAL A 42 14.59 -16.72 -6.97
N GLN A 43 13.30 -16.89 -6.73
CA GLN A 43 12.24 -16.48 -7.66
C GLN A 43 11.38 -15.34 -7.16
N GLY A 44 11.59 -14.85 -5.92
CA GLY A 44 10.69 -13.91 -5.28
C GLY A 44 9.33 -14.53 -4.92
N GLN A 45 8.43 -13.70 -4.43
CA GLN A 45 7.12 -14.15 -3.95
C GLN A 45 6.04 -13.12 -4.22
N TRP A 46 4.86 -13.57 -4.63
CA TRP A 46 3.66 -12.75 -4.77
C TRP A 46 2.77 -12.84 -3.52
N THR A 47 2.15 -11.75 -3.15
CA THR A 47 1.04 -11.77 -2.17
C THR A 47 -0.18 -12.48 -2.76
N ALA A 48 -1.14 -12.83 -1.90
CA ALA A 48 -2.50 -13.11 -2.36
C ALA A 48 -3.08 -11.90 -3.10
N LEU A 49 -4.13 -12.14 -3.91
CA LEU A 49 -4.90 -11.07 -4.55
C LEU A 49 -5.58 -10.22 -3.47
N SER A 50 -5.47 -8.91 -3.60
CA SER A 50 -6.23 -7.92 -2.82
C SER A 50 -7.27 -7.26 -3.71
N THR A 51 -8.49 -7.08 -3.18
CA THR A 51 -9.56 -6.33 -3.86
C THR A 51 -9.31 -4.84 -3.71
N TRP A 52 -9.47 -4.11 -4.81
CA TRP A 52 -9.33 -2.66 -4.87
C TRP A 52 -10.70 -2.00 -5.13
N PRO A 53 -10.92 -0.72 -4.78
CA PRO A 53 -12.21 -0.05 -5.01
C PRO A 53 -12.52 0.06 -6.50
N THR A 54 -11.54 0.38 -7.33
CA THR A 54 -11.62 0.45 -8.78
C THR A 54 -10.33 -0.08 -9.42
N ARG A 55 -10.28 -0.18 -10.76
CA ARG A 55 -9.10 -0.64 -11.49
C ARG A 55 -8.02 0.45 -11.56
N ALA A 56 -6.78 0.10 -11.27
CA ALA A 56 -5.64 1.01 -11.37
C ALA A 56 -5.02 0.96 -12.78
N ILE A 57 -5.61 1.71 -13.73
CA ILE A 57 -5.16 1.79 -15.12
C ILE A 57 -3.96 2.74 -15.25
N HIS A 58 -3.96 3.80 -14.47
CA HIS A 58 -2.87 4.75 -14.31
C HIS A 58 -2.42 4.74 -12.86
N THR A 59 -1.12 4.70 -12.62
CA THR A 59 -0.56 4.73 -11.26
C THR A 59 0.62 5.69 -11.19
N THR A 60 0.68 6.53 -10.17
CA THR A 60 1.81 7.43 -9.89
C THR A 60 2.22 7.31 -8.43
N LEU A 61 3.51 7.06 -8.18
CA LEU A 61 4.05 7.10 -6.82
C LEU A 61 4.21 8.57 -6.38
N LEU A 62 3.57 8.92 -5.28
CA LEU A 62 3.63 10.26 -4.69
C LEU A 62 4.87 10.42 -3.80
N PRO A 63 5.31 11.68 -3.51
CA PRO A 63 6.47 11.95 -2.67
C PRO A 63 6.39 11.39 -1.25
N ASP A 64 5.20 11.16 -0.72
CA ASP A 64 4.96 10.59 0.61
C ASP A 64 4.88 9.05 0.62
N GLY A 65 5.10 8.42 -0.53
CA GLY A 65 5.09 6.95 -0.69
C GLY A 65 3.71 6.35 -0.95
N ARG A 66 2.65 7.15 -0.97
CA ARG A 66 1.31 6.71 -1.40
C ARG A 66 1.22 6.61 -2.91
N VAL A 67 0.23 5.91 -3.42
CA VAL A 67 0.00 5.71 -4.86
C VAL A 67 -1.31 6.37 -5.28
N PHE A 68 -1.20 7.39 -6.12
CA PHE A 68 -2.33 7.96 -6.85
C PHE A 68 -2.67 7.03 -8.02
N PHE A 69 -3.96 6.70 -8.21
CA PHE A 69 -4.38 5.86 -9.32
C PHE A 69 -5.72 6.27 -9.91
N VAL A 70 -5.85 6.04 -11.22
CA VAL A 70 -7.02 6.41 -12.04
C VAL A 70 -7.56 5.14 -12.68
N SER A 71 -8.88 4.98 -12.69
CA SER A 71 -9.62 3.94 -13.38
C SER A 71 -10.00 4.36 -14.80
N PHE A 72 -10.93 3.69 -15.45
CA PHE A 72 -11.37 4.00 -16.80
C PHE A 72 -12.78 4.62 -16.84
N TYR A 73 -13.10 5.31 -17.94
CA TYR A 73 -14.39 5.95 -18.19
C TYR A 73 -14.85 6.85 -17.02
N ALA A 74 -16.12 6.85 -16.70
CA ALA A 74 -16.69 7.69 -15.63
C ALA A 74 -16.05 7.49 -14.26
N GLU A 75 -15.48 6.30 -13.97
CA GLU A 75 -14.73 6.05 -12.72
C GLU A 75 -13.45 6.91 -12.67
N SER A 76 -12.91 7.35 -13.82
CA SER A 76 -11.72 8.19 -13.88
C SER A 76 -11.95 9.64 -13.45
N LEU A 77 -13.21 10.06 -13.31
CA LEU A 77 -13.56 11.38 -12.77
C LEU A 77 -13.20 11.50 -11.28
N GLN A 78 -13.12 10.40 -10.55
CA GLN A 78 -12.73 10.39 -9.15
C GLN A 78 -11.60 9.40 -8.91
N PRO A 79 -10.34 9.82 -9.14
CA PRO A 79 -9.17 9.01 -8.80
C PRO A 79 -9.11 8.66 -7.31
N HIS A 80 -8.24 7.74 -6.97
CA HIS A 80 -8.03 7.30 -5.60
C HIS A 80 -6.56 7.37 -5.21
N ILE A 81 -6.31 7.42 -3.92
CA ILE A 81 -4.99 7.23 -3.32
C ILE A 81 -5.00 5.92 -2.52
N TRP A 82 -4.02 5.08 -2.76
CA TRP A 82 -3.73 3.91 -1.95
C TRP A 82 -2.51 4.17 -1.08
N ASP A 83 -2.62 3.87 0.22
CA ASP A 83 -1.50 3.89 1.15
C ASP A 83 -0.98 2.45 1.35
N PRO A 84 0.22 2.14 0.84
CA PRO A 84 0.80 0.80 0.97
C PRO A 84 1.21 0.43 2.41
N ALA A 85 1.39 1.40 3.30
CA ALA A 85 1.77 1.15 4.69
C ALA A 85 0.58 0.67 5.54
N THR A 86 -0.60 1.24 5.30
CA THR A 86 -1.84 0.92 6.04
C THR A 86 -2.79 0.05 5.24
N ASN A 87 -2.55 -0.11 3.92
CA ASN A 87 -3.43 -0.75 2.95
C ASN A 87 -4.84 -0.12 2.91
N THR A 88 -4.91 1.20 3.05
CA THR A 88 -6.16 1.97 3.00
C THR A 88 -6.30 2.73 1.68
N PHE A 89 -7.55 2.98 1.29
CA PHE A 89 -7.91 3.73 0.09
C PHE A 89 -8.67 4.99 0.48
N SER A 90 -8.38 6.08 -0.20
CA SER A 90 -9.15 7.32 -0.08
C SER A 90 -9.43 7.90 -1.47
N PRO A 91 -10.65 8.40 -1.72
CA PRO A 91 -10.93 9.10 -2.96
C PRO A 91 -10.22 10.44 -2.98
N THR A 92 -9.85 10.90 -4.17
CA THR A 92 -9.39 12.29 -4.38
C THR A 92 -10.59 13.24 -4.53
N ALA A 93 -10.35 14.54 -4.69
CA ALA A 93 -11.31 15.41 -5.32
C ALA A 93 -11.68 14.89 -6.72
N ALA A 94 -12.86 15.25 -7.22
CA ALA A 94 -13.26 14.91 -8.57
C ALA A 94 -12.52 15.77 -9.60
N SER A 95 -12.14 15.14 -10.73
CA SER A 95 -11.65 15.86 -11.91
C SER A 95 -12.83 16.46 -12.70
N ALA A 96 -12.59 17.54 -13.43
CA ALA A 96 -13.59 18.17 -14.29
C ALA A 96 -13.90 17.35 -15.57
N TYR A 97 -13.06 16.39 -15.94
CA TYR A 97 -13.21 15.54 -17.12
C TYR A 97 -12.53 14.16 -16.92
N GLU A 98 -12.82 13.22 -17.81
CA GLU A 98 -12.29 11.86 -17.73
C GLU A 98 -10.78 11.82 -17.98
N LEU A 99 -10.02 11.37 -16.97
CA LEU A 99 -8.56 11.25 -17.01
C LEU A 99 -8.08 9.92 -17.61
N PHE A 100 -9.00 9.04 -17.95
CA PHE A 100 -8.68 7.78 -18.62
C PHE A 100 -7.98 8.06 -19.96
N CYS A 101 -7.01 7.24 -20.33
CA CYS A 101 -6.24 7.39 -21.56
C CYS A 101 -5.40 8.68 -21.68
N ALA A 102 -5.18 9.40 -20.58
CA ALA A 102 -4.29 10.56 -20.52
C ALA A 102 -2.81 10.16 -20.40
N GLY A 103 -1.91 11.07 -20.75
CA GLY A 103 -0.51 11.03 -20.31
C GLY A 103 -0.38 11.65 -18.94
N HIS A 104 0.44 11.08 -18.06
CA HIS A 104 0.66 11.63 -16.72
C HIS A 104 2.10 11.45 -16.22
N THR A 105 2.58 12.39 -15.43
CA THR A 105 3.92 12.35 -14.84
C THR A 105 3.97 13.08 -13.51
N SER A 106 4.92 12.68 -12.64
CA SER A 106 5.22 13.40 -11.40
C SER A 106 6.02 14.65 -11.70
N LEU A 107 5.58 15.80 -11.15
CA LEU A 107 6.22 17.10 -11.31
C LEU A 107 7.39 17.30 -10.33
N PRO A 108 8.29 18.29 -10.62
CA PRO A 108 9.40 18.62 -9.72
C PRO A 108 9.00 19.05 -8.31
N ASP A 109 7.77 19.46 -8.10
CA ASP A 109 7.21 19.86 -6.80
C ASP A 109 6.36 18.77 -6.14
N GLY A 110 6.22 17.60 -6.76
CA GLY A 110 5.52 16.44 -6.23
C GLY A 110 4.04 16.34 -6.61
N ARG A 111 3.52 17.32 -7.33
CA ARG A 111 2.17 17.25 -7.91
C ARG A 111 2.16 16.32 -9.12
N VAL A 112 0.99 15.90 -9.57
CA VAL A 112 0.84 15.03 -10.75
C VAL A 112 0.28 15.85 -11.91
N PHE A 113 1.02 15.92 -13.00
CA PHE A 113 0.59 16.53 -14.26
C PHE A 113 -0.12 15.50 -15.12
N ILE A 114 -1.27 15.84 -15.68
CA ILE A 114 -2.09 14.96 -16.50
C ILE A 114 -2.55 15.74 -17.72
N ALA A 115 -2.34 15.21 -18.92
CA ALA A 115 -2.68 15.87 -20.17
C ALA A 115 -3.41 14.92 -21.13
N GLY A 116 -4.41 15.43 -21.85
CA GLY A 116 -5.29 14.64 -22.69
C GLY A 116 -6.31 13.86 -21.85
N GLY A 117 -6.83 12.80 -22.41
CA GLY A 117 -7.83 11.95 -21.77
C GLY A 117 -8.86 11.43 -22.76
N HIS A 118 -9.92 10.80 -22.27
CA HIS A 118 -10.88 10.04 -23.06
C HIS A 118 -12.21 10.79 -23.22
N ILE A 119 -12.58 11.11 -24.45
CA ILE A 119 -13.94 11.51 -24.84
C ILE A 119 -14.69 10.30 -25.38
N ALA A 120 -14.03 9.59 -26.30
CA ALA A 120 -14.43 8.32 -26.91
C ALA A 120 -13.16 7.62 -27.39
N ASP A 121 -13.26 6.37 -27.83
CA ASP A 121 -12.11 5.67 -28.42
C ASP A 121 -11.55 6.46 -29.59
N TYR A 122 -10.24 6.74 -29.55
CA TYR A 122 -9.51 7.57 -30.52
C TYR A 122 -9.89 9.06 -30.52
N VAL A 123 -10.64 9.53 -29.52
CA VAL A 123 -11.04 10.93 -29.38
C VAL A 123 -10.55 11.46 -28.04
N GLY A 124 -9.59 12.39 -28.07
CA GLY A 124 -8.95 12.91 -26.88
C GLY A 124 -9.40 14.31 -26.48
N TYR A 125 -9.28 14.62 -25.16
CA TYR A 125 -9.44 15.98 -24.66
C TYR A 125 -8.21 16.85 -25.00
N PRO A 126 -8.38 18.15 -25.29
CA PRO A 126 -7.27 19.11 -25.34
C PRO A 126 -6.83 19.57 -23.96
N HIS A 127 -7.51 19.16 -22.92
CA HIS A 127 -7.33 19.63 -21.54
C HIS A 127 -6.06 19.08 -20.89
N ALA A 128 -5.55 19.86 -19.91
CA ALA A 128 -4.54 19.40 -18.97
C ALA A 128 -4.89 19.87 -17.57
N VAL A 129 -4.53 19.07 -16.57
CA VAL A 129 -4.73 19.40 -15.16
C VAL A 129 -3.50 19.02 -14.33
N ILE A 130 -3.39 19.64 -13.17
CA ILE A 130 -2.43 19.25 -12.13
C ILE A 130 -3.23 18.82 -10.91
N TYR A 131 -2.98 17.59 -10.43
CA TYR A 131 -3.45 17.12 -9.14
C TYR A 131 -2.43 17.46 -8.04
N ASP A 132 -2.89 18.12 -6.99
CA ASP A 132 -2.09 18.44 -5.81
C ASP A 132 -2.47 17.50 -4.65
N PRO A 133 -1.59 16.55 -4.27
CA PRO A 133 -1.90 15.61 -3.19
C PRO A 133 -1.91 16.25 -1.80
N SER A 134 -1.33 17.44 -1.63
CA SER A 134 -1.29 18.14 -0.33
C SER A 134 -2.61 18.83 -0.01
N SER A 135 -3.27 19.41 -1.01
CA SER A 135 -4.57 20.06 -0.90
C SER A 135 -5.74 19.19 -1.36
N ASN A 136 -5.45 17.98 -1.90
CA ASN A 136 -6.40 17.07 -2.53
C ASN A 136 -7.28 17.80 -3.56
N SER A 137 -6.68 18.53 -4.49
CA SER A 137 -7.38 19.36 -5.46
C SER A 137 -6.81 19.23 -6.87
N PHE A 138 -7.67 19.50 -7.88
CA PHE A 138 -7.27 19.62 -9.27
C PHE A 138 -7.20 21.08 -9.69
N LYS A 139 -6.13 21.46 -10.38
CA LYS A 139 -5.98 22.76 -11.04
C LYS A 139 -6.03 22.55 -12.56
N THR A 140 -7.00 23.15 -13.23
CA THR A 140 -7.09 23.21 -14.69
C THR A 140 -6.00 24.13 -15.26
N LEU A 141 -5.41 23.72 -16.36
CA LEU A 141 -4.40 24.46 -17.12
C LEU A 141 -5.01 24.95 -18.44
N PRO A 142 -4.35 25.88 -19.16
CA PRO A 142 -4.73 26.19 -20.53
C PRO A 142 -4.78 24.95 -21.42
N ASP A 143 -5.69 24.93 -22.40
CA ASP A 143 -5.82 23.83 -23.33
C ASP A 143 -4.61 23.72 -24.28
N MET A 144 -4.29 22.49 -24.66
CA MET A 144 -3.38 22.17 -25.76
C MET A 144 -3.97 22.62 -27.11
N ASN A 145 -3.18 22.53 -28.19
CA ASN A 145 -3.63 22.90 -29.53
C ASN A 145 -4.86 22.10 -30.02
N GLU A 146 -4.89 20.83 -29.66
CA GLU A 146 -5.93 19.85 -30.04
C GLU A 146 -6.02 18.73 -29.02
N GLY A 147 -7.05 17.89 -29.14
CA GLY A 147 -7.24 16.71 -28.31
C GLY A 147 -6.09 15.71 -28.42
N ARG A 148 -5.89 14.95 -27.34
CA ARG A 148 -4.87 13.89 -27.27
C ARG A 148 -5.42 12.69 -26.50
N TRP A 149 -5.73 11.64 -27.22
CA TRP A 149 -6.01 10.32 -26.68
C TRP A 149 -4.71 9.49 -26.76
N TYR A 150 -4.17 9.03 -25.61
CA TYR A 150 -2.89 8.30 -25.50
C TYR A 150 -1.63 9.14 -25.81
N PRO A 151 -1.46 10.34 -25.26
CA PRO A 151 -0.21 11.08 -25.36
C PRO A 151 0.83 10.59 -24.34
N THR A 152 2.11 10.81 -24.60
CA THR A 152 3.18 10.70 -23.61
C THR A 152 3.55 12.06 -23.04
N THR A 153 3.72 12.12 -21.72
CA THR A 153 4.24 13.28 -20.99
C THR A 153 5.67 13.03 -20.53
N THR A 154 6.54 14.02 -20.60
CA THR A 154 7.95 13.91 -20.17
C THR A 154 8.40 15.20 -19.49
N VAL A 155 8.87 15.10 -18.25
CA VAL A 155 9.48 16.23 -17.54
C VAL A 155 10.85 16.53 -18.15
N LEU A 156 11.04 17.79 -18.57
CA LEU A 156 12.26 18.30 -19.21
C LEU A 156 13.31 18.69 -18.14
N PRO A 157 14.57 18.84 -18.52
CA PRO A 157 15.65 19.26 -17.60
C PRO A 157 15.39 20.60 -16.89
N ASN A 158 14.60 21.50 -17.49
CA ASN A 158 14.22 22.78 -16.88
C ASN A 158 12.95 22.70 -16.01
N GLY A 159 12.33 21.52 -15.90
CA GLY A 159 11.11 21.29 -15.13
C GLY A 159 9.80 21.47 -15.88
N ASP A 160 9.80 22.01 -17.10
CA ASP A 160 8.64 22.08 -18.00
C ASP A 160 8.21 20.66 -18.43
N VAL A 161 7.01 20.51 -18.97
CA VAL A 161 6.49 19.21 -19.40
C VAL A 161 6.25 19.20 -20.92
N LEU A 162 6.93 18.29 -21.62
CA LEU A 162 6.69 17.96 -23.00
C LEU A 162 5.50 17.00 -23.13
N VAL A 163 4.62 17.24 -24.10
CA VAL A 163 3.52 16.35 -24.49
C VAL A 163 3.66 16.01 -25.98
N VAL A 164 3.64 14.72 -26.29
CA VAL A 164 3.84 14.22 -27.67
C VAL A 164 2.76 13.20 -28.01
N SER A 165 2.28 13.23 -29.28
CA SER A 165 1.31 12.27 -29.83
C SER A 165 -0.10 12.41 -29.22
N GLY A 166 -0.91 11.38 -29.43
CA GLY A 166 -2.30 11.26 -29.04
C GLY A 166 -3.27 11.50 -30.19
N ASP A 167 -4.32 10.66 -30.29
CA ASP A 167 -5.34 10.83 -31.31
C ASP A 167 -6.28 11.99 -30.96
N VAL A 168 -6.66 12.76 -31.97
CA VAL A 168 -7.49 13.97 -31.86
C VAL A 168 -8.96 13.62 -31.85
N ASN A 169 -9.45 12.98 -32.93
CA ASN A 169 -10.86 12.70 -33.18
C ASN A 169 -11.12 11.45 -34.05
N ALA A 170 -10.08 10.71 -34.37
CA ALA A 170 -10.14 9.43 -35.09
C ALA A 170 -8.79 8.70 -35.00
N ASN A 171 -8.80 7.37 -35.16
CA ASN A 171 -7.59 6.51 -35.12
C ASN A 171 -6.55 6.77 -36.23
N THR A 172 -6.89 7.62 -37.22
CA THR A 172 -5.98 8.06 -38.30
C THR A 172 -5.57 9.53 -38.17
N ASN A 173 -6.04 10.21 -37.11
CA ASN A 173 -5.77 11.63 -36.90
C ASN A 173 -4.98 11.83 -35.57
N THR A 174 -3.75 11.33 -35.57
CA THR A 174 -2.82 11.51 -34.45
C THR A 174 -2.18 12.90 -34.53
N ASN A 175 -2.20 13.65 -33.43
CA ASN A 175 -1.63 14.98 -33.30
C ASN A 175 -0.09 14.95 -33.54
N PRO A 176 0.40 15.54 -34.65
CA PRO A 176 1.82 15.51 -35.02
C PRO A 176 2.64 16.57 -34.28
N LEU A 177 1.98 17.55 -33.59
CA LEU A 177 2.62 18.72 -33.02
C LEU A 177 3.01 18.51 -31.56
N PRO A 178 4.31 18.34 -31.23
CA PRO A 178 4.73 18.34 -29.84
C PRO A 178 4.55 19.71 -29.19
N GLN A 179 4.13 19.73 -27.92
CA GLN A 179 3.96 20.95 -27.15
C GLN A 179 4.68 20.86 -25.80
N VAL A 180 5.21 21.99 -25.33
CA VAL A 180 5.83 22.12 -24.02
C VAL A 180 4.99 23.03 -23.16
N TYR A 181 4.48 22.51 -22.05
CA TYR A 181 3.84 23.32 -21.02
C TYR A 181 4.93 24.01 -20.18
N GLN A 182 4.90 25.33 -20.16
CA GLN A 182 5.86 26.19 -19.47
C GLN A 182 5.24 26.71 -18.16
N PHE A 183 5.75 26.22 -17.04
CA PHE A 183 5.20 26.60 -15.72
C PHE A 183 5.36 28.09 -15.40
N ALA A 184 6.45 28.71 -15.82
CA ALA A 184 6.73 30.11 -15.53
C ALA A 184 5.70 31.05 -16.16
N SER A 185 5.22 30.74 -17.37
CA SER A 185 4.25 31.53 -18.11
C SER A 185 2.81 30.98 -18.07
N ASN A 186 2.60 29.82 -17.47
CA ASN A 186 1.31 29.07 -17.48
C ASN A 186 0.75 28.96 -18.91
N SER A 187 1.56 28.55 -19.86
CA SER A 187 1.20 28.52 -21.28
C SER A 187 1.88 27.37 -22.02
N TRP A 188 1.33 27.05 -23.19
CA TRP A 188 1.88 26.04 -24.10
C TRP A 188 2.78 26.69 -25.15
N ARG A 189 3.98 26.14 -25.34
CA ARG A 189 4.87 26.43 -26.45
C ARG A 189 4.83 25.27 -27.46
N SER A 190 4.39 25.55 -28.68
CA SER A 190 4.30 24.58 -29.77
C SER A 190 5.65 24.43 -30.49
N LEU A 191 6.06 23.19 -30.75
CA LEU A 191 7.28 22.86 -31.47
C LEU A 191 6.97 22.77 -32.99
N THR A 192 6.67 23.90 -33.61
CA THR A 192 6.04 23.99 -34.91
C THR A 192 6.86 23.43 -36.09
N THR A 193 8.21 23.31 -35.95
CA THR A 193 9.09 22.68 -36.96
C THR A 193 9.43 21.22 -36.60
N ALA A 194 8.92 20.72 -35.47
CA ALA A 194 9.05 19.32 -35.05
C ALA A 194 7.78 18.51 -35.28
N GLN A 195 6.93 18.90 -36.24
CA GLN A 195 5.72 18.13 -36.53
C GLN A 195 6.07 16.78 -37.14
N LEU A 196 5.65 15.71 -36.46
CA LEU A 196 5.88 14.33 -36.88
C LEU A 196 4.88 13.41 -36.18
N VAL A 197 4.08 12.67 -36.92
CA VAL A 197 3.20 11.66 -36.35
C VAL A 197 4.04 10.62 -35.64
N GLN A 198 3.84 10.50 -34.34
CA GLN A 198 4.41 9.47 -33.47
C GLN A 198 3.34 8.44 -33.15
N PRO A 199 3.70 7.18 -32.84
CA PRO A 199 2.74 6.21 -32.31
C PRO A 199 2.10 6.73 -31.01
N LEU A 200 1.00 6.12 -30.62
CA LEU A 200 0.34 6.37 -29.33
C LEU A 200 1.26 5.92 -28.19
N TYR A 201 1.29 6.68 -27.09
CA TYR A 201 2.21 6.44 -25.96
C TYR A 201 3.65 6.18 -26.41
N PRO A 202 4.29 7.08 -27.21
CA PRO A 202 5.68 6.87 -27.61
C PRO A 202 6.57 6.80 -26.36
N VAL A 203 7.54 5.87 -26.39
CA VAL A 203 8.49 5.66 -25.28
C VAL A 203 9.53 6.79 -25.31
N MET A 204 9.50 7.71 -24.35
CA MET A 204 10.28 8.94 -24.37
C MET A 204 11.15 9.09 -23.12
N PHE A 205 12.42 9.47 -23.29
CA PHE A 205 13.38 9.69 -22.22
C PHE A 205 14.20 10.96 -22.44
N VAL A 206 14.51 11.70 -21.35
CA VAL A 206 15.58 12.71 -21.40
C VAL A 206 16.92 12.00 -21.52
N ALA A 207 17.64 12.25 -22.60
CA ALA A 207 18.96 11.70 -22.84
C ALA A 207 20.06 12.56 -22.16
N PRO A 208 21.28 12.02 -21.93
CA PRO A 208 22.39 12.77 -21.31
C PRO A 208 22.78 14.03 -22.07
N ASN A 209 22.55 14.09 -23.38
CA ASN A 209 22.79 15.28 -24.22
C ASN A 209 21.69 16.35 -24.13
N GLY A 210 20.69 16.18 -23.26
CA GLY A 210 19.58 17.10 -23.03
C GLY A 210 18.44 17.03 -24.05
N LYS A 211 18.57 16.24 -25.12
CA LYS A 211 17.49 15.99 -26.09
C LYS A 211 16.55 14.92 -25.55
N ILE A 212 15.36 14.84 -26.10
CA ILE A 212 14.40 13.78 -25.74
C ILE A 212 14.56 12.63 -26.72
N PHE A 213 14.90 11.46 -26.21
CA PHE A 213 15.05 10.24 -26.98
C PHE A 213 13.71 9.50 -27.08
N SER A 214 13.19 9.37 -28.31
CA SER A 214 12.06 8.49 -28.65
C SER A 214 12.62 7.10 -28.93
N ALA A 215 12.49 6.16 -28.00
CA ALA A 215 13.02 4.81 -28.09
C ALA A 215 12.16 3.93 -28.99
N GLY A 216 10.85 3.93 -28.77
CA GLY A 216 9.88 3.08 -29.46
C GLY A 216 8.47 3.68 -29.44
N PRO A 217 7.47 2.84 -29.79
CA PRO A 217 7.48 1.43 -30.20
C PRO A 217 7.87 1.19 -31.67
N ASN A 218 8.04 2.25 -32.49
CA ASN A 218 8.49 2.13 -33.89
C ASN A 218 9.97 1.73 -33.96
N ARG A 219 10.36 1.08 -35.06
CA ARG A 219 11.78 0.67 -35.22
C ARG A 219 12.75 1.85 -35.25
N GLN A 220 12.36 2.97 -35.84
CA GLN A 220 13.21 4.15 -35.98
C GLN A 220 13.20 4.98 -34.69
N SER A 221 14.27 4.94 -33.92
CA SER A 221 14.46 5.82 -32.76
C SER A 221 14.98 7.19 -33.19
N ARG A 222 14.59 8.24 -32.45
CA ARG A 222 14.86 9.62 -32.80
C ARG A 222 15.23 10.46 -31.58
N TYR A 223 15.92 11.56 -31.81
CA TYR A 223 16.01 12.65 -30.85
C TYR A 223 15.04 13.77 -31.22
N LEU A 224 14.30 14.28 -30.23
CA LEU A 224 13.62 15.57 -30.31
C LEU A 224 14.46 16.63 -29.58
N ASN A 225 14.90 17.64 -30.30
CA ASN A 225 15.39 18.87 -29.69
C ASN A 225 14.19 19.76 -29.37
N THR A 226 14.01 20.12 -28.10
CA THR A 226 12.87 20.94 -27.64
C THR A 226 13.16 22.43 -27.62
N SER A 227 14.34 22.89 -28.04
CA SER A 227 14.69 24.32 -28.11
C SER A 227 13.96 25.01 -29.26
N GLY A 228 13.55 26.28 -29.06
CA GLY A 228 12.86 27.06 -30.07
C GLY A 228 11.59 26.40 -30.58
N THR A 229 11.48 26.25 -31.91
CA THR A 229 10.35 25.60 -32.57
C THR A 229 10.50 24.08 -32.74
N GLY A 230 11.58 23.51 -32.21
CA GLY A 230 11.86 22.09 -32.15
C GLY A 230 12.42 21.50 -33.47
N SER A 231 13.04 20.31 -33.35
CA SER A 231 13.46 19.51 -34.51
C SER A 231 13.66 18.04 -34.17
N TRP A 232 13.33 17.13 -35.08
CA TRP A 232 13.64 15.72 -35.00
C TRP A 232 14.93 15.37 -35.74
N SER A 233 15.66 14.38 -35.18
CA SER A 233 16.78 13.74 -35.86
C SER A 233 16.78 12.24 -35.65
N ASN A 234 17.11 11.46 -36.68
CA ASN A 234 17.22 9.99 -36.55
C ASN A 234 18.44 9.60 -35.68
N VAL A 235 18.30 8.52 -34.92
CA VAL A 235 19.37 7.96 -34.07
C VAL A 235 19.77 6.57 -34.52
N ALA A 236 18.87 5.59 -34.41
CA ALA A 236 19.13 4.20 -34.68
C ALA A 236 17.86 3.45 -35.06
N VAL A 237 17.99 2.24 -35.62
CA VAL A 237 16.86 1.40 -36.06
C VAL A 237 16.91 0.09 -35.29
N MET A 238 15.83 -0.26 -34.55
CA MET A 238 15.65 -1.59 -33.94
C MET A 238 15.45 -2.67 -34.99
N SER A 239 15.80 -3.91 -34.64
CA SER A 239 15.59 -5.08 -35.51
C SER A 239 14.11 -5.33 -35.79
N VAL A 240 13.22 -5.08 -34.79
CA VAL A 240 11.76 -5.24 -34.88
C VAL A 240 11.03 -4.05 -34.30
N GLY A 241 9.79 -3.82 -34.76
CA GLY A 241 8.87 -2.89 -34.10
C GLY A 241 8.29 -3.55 -32.84
N ARG A 242 8.15 -2.78 -31.76
CA ARG A 242 7.78 -3.28 -30.45
C ARG A 242 6.46 -2.71 -29.95
N ALA A 243 5.43 -2.71 -30.84
CA ALA A 243 4.10 -2.26 -30.44
C ALA A 243 3.63 -2.95 -29.13
N TYR A 244 3.20 -2.15 -28.15
CA TYR A 244 2.83 -2.61 -26.81
C TYR A 244 3.95 -3.35 -26.03
N GLY A 245 5.21 -3.08 -26.34
CA GLY A 245 6.37 -3.43 -25.56
C GLY A 245 6.81 -2.26 -24.72
N PRO A 246 7.21 -2.46 -23.44
CA PRO A 246 7.77 -1.40 -22.60
C PRO A 246 9.22 -1.12 -22.92
N GLY A 247 9.61 0.14 -22.73
CA GLY A 247 11.01 0.57 -22.68
C GLY A 247 11.36 1.10 -21.30
N VAL A 248 12.59 0.87 -20.84
CA VAL A 248 13.09 1.34 -19.54
C VAL A 248 14.51 1.91 -19.65
N MET A 249 14.74 3.06 -19.00
CA MET A 249 16.11 3.58 -18.82
C MET A 249 16.74 2.95 -17.56
N TYR A 250 17.48 1.85 -17.77
CA TYR A 250 18.05 1.02 -16.71
C TYR A 250 19.40 1.50 -16.18
N ASP A 251 19.99 2.50 -16.80
CA ASP A 251 21.19 3.21 -16.35
C ASP A 251 21.25 4.56 -17.08
N VAL A 252 22.15 5.46 -16.68
CA VAL A 252 22.32 6.77 -17.30
C VAL A 252 22.53 6.63 -18.80
N GLY A 253 21.56 7.10 -19.60
CA GLY A 253 21.58 7.04 -21.06
C GLY A 253 21.51 5.64 -21.67
N LYS A 254 21.23 4.60 -20.89
CA LYS A 254 21.07 3.23 -21.41
C LYS A 254 19.63 2.80 -21.33
N VAL A 255 19.07 2.40 -22.47
CA VAL A 255 17.66 2.02 -22.60
C VAL A 255 17.55 0.56 -23.04
N LEU A 256 16.65 -0.17 -22.40
CA LEU A 256 16.19 -1.51 -22.79
C LEU A 256 14.81 -1.38 -23.41
N GLU A 257 14.63 -1.98 -24.58
CA GLU A 257 13.31 -2.24 -25.20
C GLU A 257 13.09 -3.75 -25.22
N VAL A 258 11.96 -4.22 -24.72
CA VAL A 258 11.73 -5.65 -24.48
C VAL A 258 10.35 -6.12 -24.94
N GLY A 259 10.31 -7.28 -25.62
CA GLY A 259 9.05 -7.87 -26.10
C GLY A 259 8.31 -6.98 -27.09
N GLY A 260 6.98 -6.97 -26.99
CA GLY A 260 6.11 -6.22 -27.90
C GLY A 260 5.97 -6.87 -29.29
N GLY A 261 5.45 -6.12 -30.24
CA GLY A 261 5.21 -6.59 -31.60
C GLY A 261 3.85 -7.28 -31.79
N ASP A 262 3.52 -7.55 -33.05
CA ASP A 262 2.34 -8.34 -33.44
C ASP A 262 2.70 -9.19 -34.69
N PRO A 263 2.96 -10.48 -34.54
CA PRO A 263 2.87 -11.30 -33.32
C PRO A 263 3.91 -10.89 -32.25
N PRO A 264 3.65 -11.24 -30.96
CA PRO A 264 4.56 -10.92 -29.86
C PRO A 264 5.94 -11.56 -30.02
N THR A 265 6.98 -10.82 -29.64
CA THR A 265 8.36 -11.35 -29.62
C THR A 265 8.87 -11.54 -28.19
N ALA A 266 9.82 -12.47 -28.02
CA ALA A 266 10.60 -12.61 -26.80
C ALA A 266 11.91 -11.80 -26.82
N THR A 267 12.28 -11.21 -27.95
CA THR A 267 13.56 -10.52 -28.11
C THR A 267 13.62 -9.23 -27.32
N ALA A 268 14.83 -8.81 -26.97
CA ALA A 268 15.11 -7.56 -26.32
C ALA A 268 16.34 -6.89 -26.95
N GLU A 269 16.37 -5.58 -26.94
CA GLU A 269 17.47 -4.78 -27.47
C GLU A 269 17.83 -3.66 -26.50
N ILE A 270 19.10 -3.32 -26.45
CA ILE A 270 19.64 -2.22 -25.64
C ILE A 270 20.32 -1.19 -26.52
N ILE A 271 20.26 0.07 -26.11
CA ILE A 271 21.02 1.16 -26.72
C ILE A 271 21.75 1.94 -25.65
N ASP A 272 22.99 2.38 -25.95
CA ASP A 272 23.76 3.29 -25.11
C ASP A 272 23.85 4.67 -25.81
N LEU A 273 23.14 5.64 -25.26
CA LEU A 273 23.10 7.01 -25.77
C LEU A 273 24.36 7.83 -25.41
N ASN A 274 25.27 7.27 -24.59
CA ASN A 274 26.57 7.86 -24.29
C ASN A 274 27.62 7.54 -25.38
N ALA A 275 27.35 6.56 -26.25
CA ALA A 275 28.23 6.20 -27.34
C ALA A 275 28.31 7.32 -28.39
N ALA A 276 29.45 7.50 -29.04
CA ALA A 276 29.61 8.48 -30.11
C ALA A 276 28.60 8.27 -31.24
N THR A 277 28.30 7.01 -31.56
CA THR A 277 27.25 6.61 -32.50
C THR A 277 26.34 5.59 -31.80
N PRO A 278 25.22 6.03 -31.19
CA PRO A 278 24.29 5.12 -30.53
C PRO A 278 23.69 4.12 -31.53
N ALA A 279 23.68 2.86 -31.17
CA ALA A 279 23.11 1.78 -31.99
C ALA A 279 22.40 0.75 -31.12
N TRP A 280 21.26 0.24 -31.58
CA TRP A 280 20.56 -0.87 -30.93
C TRP A 280 21.38 -2.15 -31.08
N LYS A 281 21.47 -2.90 -29.99
CA LYS A 281 22.15 -4.19 -29.93
C LYS A 281 21.23 -5.20 -29.27
N ALA A 282 21.16 -6.41 -29.82
CA ALA A 282 20.45 -7.50 -29.16
C ALA A 282 21.08 -7.80 -27.80
N THR A 283 20.22 -8.07 -26.81
CA THR A 283 20.58 -8.68 -25.51
C THR A 283 19.93 -10.05 -25.42
N GLY A 284 19.99 -10.73 -24.27
CA GLY A 284 19.29 -12.01 -24.09
C GLY A 284 17.79 -11.87 -24.42
N SER A 285 17.15 -12.98 -24.76
CA SER A 285 15.71 -13.02 -24.99
C SER A 285 14.99 -13.52 -23.75
N MET A 286 13.75 -13.05 -23.54
CA MET A 286 12.81 -13.63 -22.57
C MET A 286 12.56 -15.11 -22.90
N HIS A 287 12.14 -15.88 -21.90
CA HIS A 287 11.68 -17.26 -22.11
C HIS A 287 10.29 -17.32 -22.75
N PHE A 288 9.49 -16.25 -22.58
CA PHE A 288 8.14 -16.18 -23.09
C PHE A 288 7.95 -14.92 -23.93
N ALA A 289 7.59 -15.08 -25.22
CA ALA A 289 7.17 -13.96 -26.04
C ALA A 289 5.94 -13.29 -25.38
N ARG A 290 5.93 -11.95 -25.35
CA ARG A 290 4.82 -11.21 -24.73
C ARG A 290 4.67 -9.80 -25.28
N ARG A 291 3.46 -9.31 -25.28
CA ARG A 291 3.08 -7.92 -25.53
C ARG A 291 2.13 -7.45 -24.43
N GLN A 292 1.92 -6.15 -24.27
CA GLN A 292 1.05 -5.58 -23.23
C GLN A 292 1.49 -6.01 -21.80
N HIS A 293 2.79 -6.08 -21.58
CA HIS A 293 3.42 -6.42 -20.32
C HIS A 293 4.12 -5.20 -19.74
N ASN A 294 4.42 -5.24 -18.45
CA ASN A 294 5.11 -4.17 -17.75
C ASN A 294 6.58 -4.51 -17.51
N ALA A 295 7.42 -3.47 -17.46
CA ALA A 295 8.83 -3.55 -17.09
C ALA A 295 9.15 -2.52 -15.99
N VAL A 296 9.80 -2.94 -14.91
CA VAL A 296 10.10 -2.11 -13.74
C VAL A 296 11.56 -2.27 -13.34
N VAL A 297 12.30 -1.15 -13.25
CA VAL A 297 13.68 -1.16 -12.74
C VAL A 297 13.66 -1.29 -11.23
N LEU A 298 14.46 -2.23 -10.71
CA LEU A 298 14.56 -2.55 -9.28
C LEU A 298 15.75 -1.85 -8.61
N PRO A 299 15.79 -1.77 -7.27
CA PRO A 299 16.89 -1.15 -6.53
C PRO A 299 18.28 -1.72 -6.81
N ASP A 300 18.41 -2.99 -7.22
CA ASP A 300 19.67 -3.63 -7.60
C ASP A 300 20.10 -3.37 -9.06
N GLY A 301 19.28 -2.63 -9.82
CA GLY A 301 19.50 -2.26 -11.23
C GLY A 301 18.96 -3.28 -12.23
N LYS A 302 18.37 -4.39 -11.78
CA LYS A 302 17.71 -5.35 -12.66
C LYS A 302 16.34 -4.86 -13.10
N VAL A 303 15.85 -5.42 -14.23
CA VAL A 303 14.53 -5.07 -14.76
C VAL A 303 13.59 -6.26 -14.59
N PHE A 304 12.51 -6.02 -13.84
CA PHE A 304 11.45 -7.00 -13.62
C PHE A 304 10.37 -6.89 -14.69
N ILE A 305 9.99 -8.02 -15.29
CA ILE A 305 9.03 -8.11 -16.38
C ILE A 305 7.82 -8.92 -15.90
N SER A 306 6.62 -8.38 -16.04
CA SER A 306 5.40 -9.05 -15.57
C SER A 306 4.20 -8.87 -16.50
N GLY A 307 3.36 -9.88 -16.58
CA GLY A 307 2.12 -9.86 -17.34
C GLY A 307 2.33 -10.05 -18.85
N GLY A 308 1.34 -9.59 -19.60
CA GLY A 308 1.28 -9.68 -21.06
C GLY A 308 0.60 -10.95 -21.60
N SER A 309 0.44 -10.97 -22.92
CA SER A 309 -0.09 -12.09 -23.71
C SER A 309 0.94 -12.54 -24.73
N SER A 310 1.03 -13.86 -24.96
CA SER A 310 1.82 -14.45 -26.04
C SER A 310 1.01 -14.63 -27.34
N ALA A 311 -0.27 -14.28 -27.35
CA ALA A 311 -1.09 -14.30 -28.57
C ALA A 311 -0.93 -13.01 -29.38
N ALA A 312 -1.06 -13.14 -30.70
CA ALA A 312 -1.24 -12.01 -31.61
C ALA A 312 -2.59 -11.33 -31.37
N GLY A 313 -2.71 -10.09 -31.85
CA GLY A 313 -3.93 -9.31 -31.73
C GLY A 313 -3.97 -8.43 -30.48
N PHE A 314 -5.07 -7.69 -30.35
CA PHE A 314 -5.27 -6.71 -29.28
C PHE A 314 -5.96 -7.36 -28.07
N ASP A 315 -5.45 -7.09 -26.85
CA ASP A 315 -6.00 -7.51 -25.56
C ASP A 315 -6.46 -8.98 -25.47
N THR A 316 -5.61 -9.88 -25.96
CA THR A 316 -5.92 -11.30 -26.03
C THR A 316 -5.61 -12.00 -24.72
N SER A 317 -6.62 -12.26 -23.90
CA SER A 317 -6.50 -12.95 -22.61
C SER A 317 -6.43 -14.48 -22.72
N THR A 318 -6.54 -15.05 -23.93
CA THR A 318 -6.54 -16.51 -24.16
C THR A 318 -5.18 -17.16 -23.97
N SER A 319 -4.09 -16.38 -24.09
CA SER A 319 -2.71 -16.86 -23.91
C SER A 319 -1.95 -16.00 -22.92
N PRO A 320 -2.40 -15.95 -21.64
CA PRO A 320 -1.79 -15.10 -20.62
C PRO A 320 -0.39 -15.58 -20.26
N VAL A 321 0.59 -14.68 -20.23
CA VAL A 321 1.92 -14.99 -19.73
C VAL A 321 1.97 -14.68 -18.24
N LYS A 322 1.84 -15.71 -17.41
CA LYS A 322 1.86 -15.61 -15.94
C LYS A 322 3.26 -15.71 -15.33
N PRO A 323 4.19 -16.53 -15.85
CA PRO A 323 5.57 -16.51 -15.38
C PRO A 323 6.14 -15.10 -15.58
N THR A 324 6.73 -14.53 -14.52
CA THR A 324 7.43 -13.25 -14.61
C THR A 324 8.90 -13.50 -14.87
N GLU A 325 9.64 -12.49 -15.31
CA GLU A 325 11.05 -12.64 -15.64
C GLU A 325 11.87 -11.46 -15.11
N MET A 326 13.14 -11.71 -14.88
CA MET A 326 14.10 -10.72 -14.42
C MET A 326 15.25 -10.63 -15.43
N TRP A 327 15.45 -9.46 -16.02
CA TRP A 327 16.63 -9.18 -16.83
C TRP A 327 17.75 -8.59 -15.98
N ASP A 328 18.96 -9.12 -16.15
CA ASP A 328 20.16 -8.66 -15.46
C ASP A 328 21.07 -7.90 -16.44
N PRO A 329 21.26 -6.58 -16.28
CA PRO A 329 22.07 -5.77 -17.18
C PRO A 329 23.56 -6.18 -17.22
N ALA A 330 24.08 -6.79 -16.14
CA ALA A 330 25.47 -7.23 -16.08
C ALA A 330 25.74 -8.44 -16.97
N THR A 331 24.74 -9.30 -17.17
CA THR A 331 24.88 -10.53 -17.97
C THR A 331 24.09 -10.49 -19.26
N GLY A 332 23.14 -9.58 -19.41
CA GLY A 332 22.19 -9.51 -20.50
C GLY A 332 21.17 -10.65 -20.51
N LYS A 333 21.04 -11.44 -19.45
CA LYS A 333 20.22 -12.65 -19.42
C LYS A 333 18.91 -12.43 -18.69
N PHE A 334 17.86 -13.17 -19.12
CA PHE A 334 16.59 -13.28 -18.44
C PHE A 334 16.56 -14.53 -17.56
N THR A 335 15.89 -14.44 -16.42
CA THR A 335 15.63 -15.54 -15.48
C THR A 335 14.14 -15.56 -15.15
N VAL A 336 13.53 -16.75 -15.15
CA VAL A 336 12.12 -16.92 -14.82
C VAL A 336 11.92 -16.76 -13.32
N MET A 337 10.95 -15.93 -12.95
CA MET A 337 10.56 -15.61 -11.58
C MET A 337 9.19 -16.23 -11.23
N ALA A 338 8.74 -16.04 -9.99
CA ALA A 338 7.44 -16.53 -9.53
C ALA A 338 6.29 -16.01 -10.41
N SER A 339 5.35 -16.90 -10.73
CA SER A 339 4.20 -16.58 -11.59
C SER A 339 3.17 -15.72 -10.86
N ILE A 340 2.68 -14.68 -11.55
CA ILE A 340 1.54 -13.89 -11.10
C ILE A 340 0.23 -14.73 -11.16
N ALA A 341 -0.69 -14.51 -10.23
CA ALA A 341 -1.91 -15.34 -10.14
C ALA A 341 -2.90 -15.08 -11.28
N VAL A 342 -3.03 -13.82 -11.72
CA VAL A 342 -4.03 -13.40 -12.72
C VAL A 342 -3.38 -12.84 -13.97
N TYR A 343 -4.15 -12.79 -15.06
CA TYR A 343 -3.74 -12.10 -16.28
C TYR A 343 -3.55 -10.60 -16.04
N ARG A 344 -2.41 -10.07 -16.46
CA ARG A 344 -2.09 -8.63 -16.48
C ARG A 344 -1.65 -8.25 -17.89
N GLY A 345 -2.61 -7.97 -18.74
CA GLY A 345 -2.38 -7.52 -20.13
C GLY A 345 -2.67 -6.05 -20.29
N TYR A 346 -3.42 -5.69 -21.30
CA TYR A 346 -3.79 -4.32 -21.62
C TYR A 346 -4.42 -3.60 -20.41
N HIS A 347 -4.07 -2.32 -20.23
CA HIS A 347 -4.45 -1.51 -19.06
C HIS A 347 -3.88 -1.99 -17.69
N SER A 348 -2.93 -2.91 -17.71
CA SER A 348 -2.24 -3.25 -16.45
C SER A 348 -1.10 -2.28 -16.15
N THR A 349 -0.80 -2.15 -14.88
CA THR A 349 0.29 -1.31 -14.37
C THR A 349 1.20 -2.12 -13.46
N ALA A 350 2.49 -1.77 -13.44
CA ALA A 350 3.43 -2.23 -12.44
C ALA A 350 4.29 -1.06 -11.95
N LEU A 351 4.48 -0.94 -10.63
CA LEU A 351 5.09 0.22 -10.00
C LEU A 351 6.02 -0.21 -8.87
N LEU A 352 7.26 0.28 -8.85
CA LEU A 352 8.19 0.08 -7.73
C LEU A 352 7.71 0.88 -6.52
N LEU A 353 7.62 0.20 -5.37
CA LEU A 353 7.25 0.80 -4.08
C LEU A 353 8.49 1.19 -3.28
N PRO A 354 8.39 2.14 -2.32
CA PRO A 354 9.52 2.57 -1.51
C PRO A 354 10.17 1.45 -0.68
N ASP A 355 9.45 0.40 -0.38
CA ASP A 355 9.98 -0.77 0.34
C ASP A 355 10.71 -1.76 -0.57
N GLY A 356 10.86 -1.47 -1.87
CA GLY A 356 11.54 -2.29 -2.86
C GLY A 356 10.70 -3.44 -3.41
N ARG A 357 9.41 -3.52 -3.09
CA ARG A 357 8.46 -4.44 -3.71
C ARG A 357 7.85 -3.82 -4.97
N VAL A 358 7.22 -4.62 -5.81
CA VAL A 358 6.54 -4.15 -7.02
C VAL A 358 5.04 -4.38 -6.90
N LEU A 359 4.26 -3.32 -6.98
CA LEU A 359 2.80 -3.38 -7.17
C LEU A 359 2.50 -3.84 -8.59
N SER A 360 1.56 -4.75 -8.77
CA SER A 360 0.96 -5.10 -10.07
C SER A 360 -0.55 -5.04 -9.96
N ALA A 361 -1.15 -4.15 -10.74
CA ALA A 361 -2.57 -3.82 -10.66
C ALA A 361 -3.19 -3.60 -12.07
N GLY A 362 -4.46 -3.22 -12.11
CA GLY A 362 -5.15 -2.88 -13.37
C GLY A 362 -5.40 -4.08 -14.28
N GLY A 363 -5.63 -3.80 -15.56
CA GLY A 363 -5.98 -4.76 -16.59
C GLY A 363 -7.49 -4.89 -16.83
N ASN A 364 -7.88 -5.23 -18.06
CA ASN A 364 -9.29 -5.34 -18.44
C ASN A 364 -10.00 -6.57 -17.85
N VAL A 365 -9.24 -7.60 -17.50
CA VAL A 365 -9.77 -8.90 -17.05
C VAL A 365 -9.49 -9.13 -15.57
N GLY A 366 -10.42 -9.81 -14.87
CA GLY A 366 -10.20 -10.26 -13.48
C GLY A 366 -10.69 -9.32 -12.38
N GLY A 367 -11.37 -8.20 -12.73
CA GLY A 367 -11.91 -7.25 -11.75
C GLY A 367 -10.87 -6.31 -11.13
N PRO A 368 -11.29 -5.38 -10.24
CA PRO A 368 -10.40 -4.47 -9.55
C PRO A 368 -9.63 -5.19 -8.45
N ASN A 369 -8.39 -5.53 -8.73
CA ASN A 369 -7.51 -6.23 -7.80
C ASN A 369 -6.03 -5.93 -8.09
N ALA A 370 -5.20 -6.19 -7.08
CA ALA A 370 -3.75 -6.08 -7.18
C ALA A 370 -3.03 -7.23 -6.47
N GLN A 371 -1.76 -7.39 -6.80
CA GLN A 371 -0.79 -8.23 -6.09
C GLN A 371 0.51 -7.45 -5.94
N ILE A 372 1.27 -7.77 -4.90
CA ILE A 372 2.59 -7.19 -4.66
C ILE A 372 3.62 -8.30 -4.79
N TYR A 373 4.63 -8.06 -5.62
CA TYR A 373 5.77 -8.93 -5.79
C TYR A 373 6.91 -8.50 -4.87
N SER A 374 7.42 -9.45 -4.10
CA SER A 374 8.62 -9.32 -3.29
C SER A 374 9.79 -9.95 -4.05
N PRO A 375 10.72 -9.15 -4.60
CA PRO A 375 11.87 -9.67 -5.35
C PRO A 375 12.81 -10.53 -4.48
N PRO A 376 13.62 -11.39 -5.08
CA PRO A 376 14.55 -12.31 -4.38
C PRO A 376 15.44 -11.62 -3.34
N TYR A 377 15.92 -10.41 -3.62
CA TYR A 377 16.82 -9.69 -2.72
C TYR A 377 16.19 -9.43 -1.33
N LEU A 378 14.86 -9.36 -1.20
CA LEU A 378 14.19 -9.16 0.10
C LEU A 378 14.29 -10.39 1.02
N PHE A 379 14.75 -11.52 0.51
CA PHE A 379 14.90 -12.79 1.24
C PHE A 379 16.37 -13.16 1.47
N ASN A 380 17.32 -12.30 1.10
CA ASN A 380 18.76 -12.56 1.18
C ASN A 380 19.43 -12.02 2.46
N GLY A 381 18.67 -11.82 3.51
CA GLY A 381 19.17 -11.37 4.81
C GLY A 381 18.59 -10.05 5.30
N ALA A 382 19.18 -9.51 6.36
CA ALA A 382 18.72 -8.28 6.98
C ALA A 382 18.89 -7.06 6.06
N ARG A 383 17.90 -6.18 6.06
CA ARG A 383 17.92 -4.94 5.29
C ARG A 383 18.77 -3.88 5.99
N PRO A 384 19.61 -3.14 5.26
CA PRO A 384 20.26 -1.96 5.83
C PRO A 384 19.21 -0.87 6.10
N THR A 385 19.49 0.00 7.07
CA THR A 385 18.58 1.07 7.50
C THR A 385 19.15 2.42 7.16
N ILE A 386 18.36 3.31 6.55
CA ILE A 386 18.67 4.73 6.43
C ILE A 386 18.08 5.45 7.64
N SER A 387 18.95 5.88 8.58
CA SER A 387 18.54 6.60 9.79
C SER A 387 18.21 8.07 9.49
N SER A 388 18.96 8.72 8.59
CA SER A 388 18.70 10.09 8.14
C SER A 388 19.08 10.28 6.69
N ALA A 389 18.40 11.20 6.00
CA ALA A 389 18.74 11.68 4.66
C ALA A 389 18.11 13.07 4.46
N PRO A 390 18.66 13.91 3.57
CA PRO A 390 18.04 15.17 3.21
C PRO A 390 16.71 14.93 2.50
N THR A 391 15.77 15.84 2.64
CA THR A 391 14.49 15.80 1.89
C THR A 391 14.60 16.45 0.51
N SER A 392 15.64 17.28 0.29
CA SER A 392 15.92 17.96 -0.99
C SER A 392 17.43 18.13 -1.18
N VAL A 393 17.87 18.03 -2.44
CA VAL A 393 19.28 18.10 -2.83
C VAL A 393 19.46 18.91 -4.11
N GLY A 394 20.66 19.44 -4.32
CA GLY A 394 21.09 20.05 -5.58
C GLY A 394 21.92 19.13 -6.45
N TYR A 395 22.08 19.49 -7.71
CA TYR A 395 22.94 18.79 -8.65
C TYR A 395 24.42 18.90 -8.28
N GLY A 396 25.14 17.76 -8.40
CA GLY A 396 26.58 17.68 -8.11
C GLY A 396 26.94 17.78 -6.63
N GLN A 397 25.97 17.98 -5.75
CA GLN A 397 26.16 18.10 -4.32
C GLN A 397 26.54 16.75 -3.70
N THR A 398 27.45 16.75 -2.72
CA THR A 398 27.70 15.60 -1.87
C THR A 398 26.90 15.77 -0.58
N VAL A 399 26.07 14.78 -0.24
CA VAL A 399 25.16 14.81 0.91
C VAL A 399 25.41 13.63 1.83
N PHE A 400 25.20 13.83 3.12
CA PHE A 400 25.30 12.77 4.10
C PHE A 400 24.00 11.97 4.17
N VAL A 401 24.13 10.64 4.12
CA VAL A 401 23.05 9.68 4.34
C VAL A 401 23.42 8.82 5.54
N GLY A 402 22.74 9.05 6.67
CA GLY A 402 22.97 8.34 7.93
C GLY A 402 22.54 6.88 7.83
N THR A 403 23.41 5.98 8.27
CA THR A 403 23.11 4.53 8.40
C THR A 403 24.05 3.89 9.41
N PRO A 404 23.53 3.04 10.32
CA PRO A 404 24.38 2.24 11.21
C PRO A 404 25.12 1.11 10.46
N ASN A 405 24.77 0.88 9.19
CA ASN A 405 25.31 -0.21 8.37
C ASN A 405 26.37 0.26 7.37
N ALA A 406 27.00 1.43 7.56
CA ALA A 406 27.84 2.10 6.58
C ALA A 406 28.91 1.19 5.96
N THR A 407 29.64 0.40 6.77
CA THR A 407 30.70 -0.52 6.32
C THR A 407 30.21 -1.67 5.45
N GLY A 408 28.93 -2.03 5.58
CA GLY A 408 28.30 -3.12 4.79
C GLY A 408 27.67 -2.66 3.49
N ILE A 409 27.62 -1.35 3.21
CA ILE A 409 26.98 -0.82 2.00
C ILE A 409 27.96 -0.90 0.82
N THR A 410 27.47 -1.47 -0.28
CA THR A 410 28.25 -1.65 -1.52
C THR A 410 27.70 -0.86 -2.70
N LYS A 411 26.42 -0.44 -2.66
CA LYS A 411 25.77 0.34 -3.72
C LYS A 411 24.81 1.36 -3.13
N VAL A 412 24.64 2.47 -3.84
CA VAL A 412 23.58 3.45 -3.63
C VAL A 412 22.82 3.61 -4.94
N SER A 413 21.50 3.40 -4.91
CA SER A 413 20.64 3.51 -6.09
C SER A 413 19.71 4.69 -5.99
N TRP A 414 19.48 5.35 -7.13
CA TRP A 414 18.66 6.54 -7.29
C TRP A 414 17.65 6.30 -8.41
N ILE A 415 16.37 6.21 -8.06
CA ILE A 415 15.29 5.81 -8.97
C ILE A 415 14.20 6.86 -8.94
N HIS A 416 13.84 7.44 -10.10
CA HIS A 416 12.73 8.38 -10.17
C HIS A 416 11.42 7.69 -9.79
N VAL A 417 10.55 8.38 -9.06
CA VAL A 417 9.20 7.86 -8.75
C VAL A 417 8.43 7.60 -10.04
N GLY A 418 7.80 6.42 -10.13
CA GLY A 418 7.18 5.96 -11.38
C GLY A 418 5.81 6.59 -11.64
N SER A 419 5.46 6.67 -12.92
CA SER A 419 4.15 7.07 -13.44
C SER A 419 3.76 6.14 -14.59
N THR A 420 3.01 5.09 -14.30
CA THR A 420 2.80 3.96 -15.22
C THR A 420 1.38 3.93 -15.75
N THR A 421 1.25 3.74 -17.05
CA THR A 421 0.01 3.41 -17.73
C THR A 421 0.28 2.61 -19.00
N HIS A 422 -0.63 1.71 -19.39
CA HIS A 422 -0.59 1.01 -20.69
C HIS A 422 0.78 0.39 -21.00
N THR A 423 1.42 -0.23 -20.01
CA THR A 423 2.73 -0.90 -20.11
C THR A 423 3.96 0.00 -20.10
N PHE A 424 3.81 1.31 -20.08
CA PHE A 424 4.91 2.25 -20.09
C PHE A 424 4.92 3.12 -18.83
N ASP A 425 6.07 3.23 -18.18
CA ASP A 425 6.34 4.19 -17.10
C ASP A 425 6.98 5.46 -17.69
N MET A 426 6.24 6.56 -17.68
CA MET A 426 6.64 7.82 -18.32
C MET A 426 7.71 8.57 -17.52
N ALA A 427 8.02 8.14 -16.31
CA ALA A 427 8.93 8.86 -15.42
C ALA A 427 10.13 8.04 -14.97
N GLN A 428 10.04 6.71 -14.95
CA GLN A 428 11.04 5.84 -14.33
C GLN A 428 12.39 5.91 -15.04
N ARG A 429 13.42 6.13 -14.21
CA ARG A 429 14.83 5.99 -14.60
C ARG A 429 15.65 5.55 -13.41
N PHE A 430 16.76 4.93 -13.67
CA PHE A 430 17.66 4.35 -12.69
C PHE A 430 19.09 4.88 -12.89
N MET A 431 19.82 5.02 -11.79
CA MET A 431 21.27 5.19 -11.78
C MET A 431 21.86 4.75 -10.45
N HIS A 432 23.11 4.34 -10.48
CA HIS A 432 23.92 4.22 -9.28
C HIS A 432 24.56 5.59 -8.94
N LEU A 433 24.63 5.91 -7.65
CA LEU A 433 25.33 7.08 -7.16
C LEU A 433 26.69 6.69 -6.58
N ASN A 434 27.70 7.53 -6.83
CA ASN A 434 28.98 7.42 -6.16
C ASN A 434 28.85 7.82 -4.70
N PHE A 435 29.54 7.12 -3.82
CA PHE A 435 29.57 7.43 -2.40
C PHE A 435 30.91 7.06 -1.76
N ALA A 436 31.21 7.72 -0.65
CA ALA A 436 32.28 7.35 0.26
C ALA A 436 31.67 6.98 1.63
N GLN A 437 32.26 5.98 2.29
CA GLN A 437 31.86 5.61 3.65
C GLN A 437 32.30 6.73 4.62
N ALA A 438 31.47 7.01 5.61
CA ALA A 438 31.72 7.96 6.68
C ALA A 438 31.28 7.36 8.03
N THR A 439 31.68 7.98 9.12
CA THR A 439 31.24 7.55 10.46
C THR A 439 29.70 7.61 10.55
N ASN A 440 29.07 6.46 10.84
CA ASN A 440 27.62 6.30 10.95
C ASN A 440 26.84 6.72 9.69
N GLY A 441 27.45 6.68 8.49
CA GLY A 441 26.77 7.07 7.27
C GLY A 441 27.62 7.00 6.01
N LEU A 442 27.08 7.60 4.95
CA LEU A 442 27.67 7.66 3.61
C LEU A 442 27.66 9.12 3.13
N ASN A 443 28.75 9.57 2.53
CA ASN A 443 28.78 10.78 1.73
C ASN A 443 28.45 10.43 0.29
N VAL A 444 27.24 10.75 -0.16
CA VAL A 444 26.70 10.37 -1.46
C VAL A 444 26.75 11.55 -2.42
N THR A 445 27.34 11.37 -3.60
CA THR A 445 27.40 12.40 -4.65
C THR A 445 26.16 12.35 -5.53
N MET A 446 25.41 13.44 -5.57
CA MET A 446 24.19 13.58 -6.36
C MET A 446 24.49 13.71 -7.86
N PRO A 447 23.52 13.39 -8.75
CA PRO A 447 23.68 13.52 -10.19
C PRO A 447 24.19 14.91 -10.61
N ALA A 448 25.06 14.97 -11.62
CA ALA A 448 25.78 16.17 -11.98
C ALA A 448 24.89 17.29 -12.57
N ASN A 449 23.78 16.93 -13.22
CA ASN A 449 22.89 17.88 -13.90
C ASN A 449 21.52 17.29 -14.20
N ALA A 450 20.60 18.14 -14.64
CA ALA A 450 19.21 17.82 -14.93
C ALA A 450 19.01 16.95 -16.20
N ASN A 451 19.99 16.83 -17.08
CA ASN A 451 19.89 15.90 -18.22
C ASN A 451 20.03 14.45 -17.75
N ILE A 452 20.87 14.22 -16.74
CA ILE A 452 21.08 12.91 -16.12
C ILE A 452 19.90 12.55 -15.23
N ALA A 453 19.47 13.48 -14.39
CA ALA A 453 18.35 13.35 -13.47
C ALA A 453 17.42 14.56 -13.59
N PRO A 454 16.38 14.54 -14.44
CA PRO A 454 15.39 15.63 -14.48
C PRO A 454 14.89 15.98 -13.08
N PRO A 455 14.56 17.26 -12.82
CA PRO A 455 14.12 17.66 -11.49
C PRO A 455 12.85 16.92 -11.09
N GLY A 456 12.79 16.48 -9.83
CA GLY A 456 11.68 15.68 -9.34
C GLY A 456 12.04 14.90 -8.09
N TYR A 457 11.23 13.93 -7.76
CA TYR A 457 11.38 13.07 -6.60
C TYR A 457 11.97 11.72 -6.99
N TYR A 458 12.91 11.25 -6.19
CA TYR A 458 13.64 10.02 -6.41
C TYR A 458 13.68 9.19 -5.13
N MET A 459 13.58 7.89 -5.28
CA MET A 459 13.82 6.91 -4.25
C MET A 459 15.32 6.64 -4.11
N LEU A 460 15.90 6.96 -2.97
CA LEU A 460 17.29 6.60 -2.63
C LEU A 460 17.28 5.30 -1.83
N PHE A 461 17.97 4.28 -2.35
CA PHE A 461 18.21 3.02 -1.65
C PHE A 461 19.70 2.86 -1.38
N ILE A 462 20.04 2.28 -0.24
CA ILE A 462 21.38 1.76 0.04
C ILE A 462 21.31 0.23 0.03
N LEU A 463 22.27 -0.43 -0.61
CA LEU A 463 22.29 -1.88 -0.74
C LEU A 463 23.53 -2.46 -0.05
N ASN A 464 23.34 -3.56 0.71
CA ASN A 464 24.43 -4.28 1.33
C ASN A 464 25.13 -5.24 0.35
N GLY A 465 26.19 -5.91 0.81
CA GLY A 465 26.97 -6.86 -0.01
C GLY A 465 26.18 -8.06 -0.53
N SER A 466 25.05 -8.41 0.08
CA SER A 466 24.12 -9.45 -0.40
C SER A 466 23.07 -8.91 -1.40
N GLY A 467 23.16 -7.64 -1.79
CA GLY A 467 22.24 -6.99 -2.71
C GLY A 467 20.89 -6.62 -2.08
N VAL A 468 20.72 -6.71 -0.76
CA VAL A 468 19.47 -6.36 -0.06
C VAL A 468 19.36 -4.84 0.04
N PRO A 469 18.28 -4.21 -0.49
CA PRO A 469 18.09 -2.78 -0.40
C PRO A 469 17.49 -2.37 0.96
N SER A 470 17.77 -1.15 1.40
CA SER A 470 17.00 -0.47 2.45
C SER A 470 15.54 -0.23 2.02
N VAL A 471 14.69 0.24 2.94
CA VAL A 471 13.53 1.05 2.54
C VAL A 471 14.07 2.37 1.99
N ALA A 472 13.46 2.87 0.91
CA ALA A 472 13.90 4.12 0.27
C ALA A 472 13.61 5.34 1.14
N LYS A 473 14.46 6.34 0.99
CA LYS A 473 14.09 7.74 1.29
C LYS A 473 13.73 8.42 -0.03
N ILE A 474 12.56 9.04 -0.09
CA ILE A 474 12.13 9.83 -1.24
C ILE A 474 12.69 11.22 -1.07
N ILE A 475 13.52 11.67 -2.03
CA ILE A 475 14.30 12.90 -1.96
C ILE A 475 14.05 13.70 -3.23
N ARG A 476 13.81 15.00 -3.09
CA ARG A 476 13.65 15.92 -4.21
C ARG A 476 15.01 16.36 -4.75
N ILE A 477 15.20 16.36 -6.09
CA ILE A 477 16.33 17.01 -6.74
C ILE A 477 15.85 18.20 -7.59
N SER A 478 16.54 19.34 -7.49
CA SER A 478 16.21 20.53 -8.27
C SER A 478 17.44 21.42 -8.49
N SER A 479 17.40 22.30 -9.51
CA SER A 479 18.44 23.27 -9.79
C SER A 479 18.60 24.31 -8.66
N SER A 480 17.52 24.60 -7.97
CA SER A 480 17.52 25.32 -6.70
C SER A 480 17.65 24.33 -5.54
N GLY A 481 18.57 23.37 -5.66
CA GLY A 481 18.90 22.44 -4.58
C GLY A 481 19.02 23.21 -3.30
N GLY A 482 18.36 22.73 -2.24
CA GLY A 482 18.36 23.44 -0.97
C GLY A 482 19.79 23.87 -0.69
N SER A 483 19.99 25.16 -0.56
CA SER A 483 21.26 25.71 -0.13
C SER A 483 21.48 25.32 1.33
N THR A 484 21.80 24.04 1.55
CA THR A 484 22.05 23.48 2.88
C THR A 484 23.54 23.31 3.08
N GLY A 485 23.98 23.58 4.29
CA GLY A 485 25.28 23.24 4.82
C GLY A 485 25.16 22.33 6.04
N ALA A 486 26.25 22.11 6.70
CA ALA A 486 26.30 21.50 8.00
C ALA A 486 26.80 22.53 9.03
N ILE A 487 26.44 22.31 10.28
CA ILE A 487 27.02 23.08 11.39
C ILE A 487 27.48 22.11 12.47
N THR A 488 28.65 22.39 13.03
CA THR A 488 29.26 21.62 14.12
C THR A 488 29.85 22.58 15.18
N GLY A 489 30.06 22.07 16.37
CA GLY A 489 30.65 22.86 17.44
C GLY A 489 30.95 22.04 18.66
N THR A 490 31.28 22.71 19.76
CA THR A 490 31.53 22.06 21.06
C THR A 490 30.76 22.77 22.17
N VAL A 491 30.39 22.00 23.20
CA VAL A 491 29.82 22.56 24.44
C VAL A 491 30.72 22.16 25.61
N THR A 492 31.11 23.16 26.38
CA THR A 492 31.96 22.95 27.56
C THR A 492 31.32 23.63 28.77
N ASN A 493 31.85 23.37 29.97
CA ASN A 493 31.59 24.22 31.10
C ASN A 493 32.53 25.47 31.09
N THR A 494 32.36 26.37 32.03
CA THR A 494 33.18 27.60 32.11
C THR A 494 34.67 27.35 32.43
N SER A 495 35.05 26.14 32.86
CA SER A 495 36.45 25.73 33.04
C SER A 495 37.04 25.06 31.79
N GLY A 496 36.26 24.95 30.67
CA GLY A 496 36.68 24.33 29.41
C GLY A 496 36.53 22.82 29.35
N ALA A 497 35.98 22.17 30.40
CA ALA A 497 35.74 20.74 30.37
C ALA A 497 34.52 20.43 29.49
N PRO A 498 34.60 19.40 28.61
CA PRO A 498 33.50 19.03 27.70
C PRO A 498 32.26 18.55 28.48
N LEU A 499 31.07 18.89 27.97
CA LEU A 499 29.78 18.50 28.52
C LEU A 499 29.09 17.47 27.62
N LEU A 500 29.03 16.24 28.13
CA LEU A 500 28.26 15.16 27.51
C LEU A 500 26.76 15.36 27.74
N GLY A 501 25.95 15.09 26.73
CA GLY A 501 24.50 15.06 26.85
C GLY A 501 23.82 16.44 26.79
N ALA A 502 24.57 17.50 26.51
CA ALA A 502 23.99 18.83 26.30
C ALA A 502 23.13 18.84 25.02
N SER A 503 21.91 19.34 25.13
CA SER A 503 21.02 19.55 23.98
C SER A 503 21.43 20.83 23.26
N VAL A 504 21.75 20.72 21.98
CA VAL A 504 22.05 21.86 21.11
C VAL A 504 20.94 22.01 20.09
N THR A 505 20.36 23.18 19.99
CA THR A 505 19.28 23.52 19.06
C THR A 505 19.72 24.60 18.07
N VAL A 506 19.33 24.40 16.78
CA VAL A 506 19.56 25.36 15.70
C VAL A 506 18.27 25.46 14.88
N GLY A 507 17.48 26.49 15.14
CA GLY A 507 16.13 26.59 14.60
C GLY A 507 15.23 25.42 15.08
N ALA A 508 14.67 24.66 14.13
CA ALA A 508 13.85 23.47 14.43
C ALA A 508 14.66 22.17 14.57
N ASN A 509 15.98 22.20 14.36
CA ASN A 509 16.86 21.03 14.41
C ASN A 509 17.61 20.96 15.74
N SER A 510 17.93 19.76 16.19
CA SER A 510 18.68 19.54 17.45
C SER A 510 19.71 18.43 17.33
N ALA A 511 20.71 18.49 18.19
CA ALA A 511 21.71 17.46 18.40
C ALA A 511 22.01 17.32 19.91
N VAL A 512 22.63 16.24 20.30
CA VAL A 512 23.11 16.00 21.67
C VAL A 512 24.64 15.87 21.61
N THR A 513 25.36 16.49 22.55
CA THR A 513 26.81 16.43 22.57
C THR A 513 27.34 15.05 22.92
N ALA A 514 28.43 14.65 22.25
CA ALA A 514 29.20 13.45 22.54
C ALA A 514 30.07 13.63 23.84
N ALA A 515 30.81 12.59 24.23
CA ALA A 515 31.64 12.60 25.44
C ALA A 515 32.76 13.66 25.41
N ASP A 516 33.20 14.05 24.23
CA ASP A 516 34.18 15.11 24.01
C ASP A 516 33.54 16.52 23.86
N GLY A 517 32.24 16.65 24.16
CA GLY A 517 31.46 17.85 24.02
C GLY A 517 31.12 18.25 22.59
N THR A 518 31.51 17.49 21.59
CA THR A 518 31.24 17.79 20.17
C THR A 518 29.79 17.46 19.78
N TRP A 519 29.28 18.22 18.80
CA TRP A 519 27.97 18.03 18.19
C TRP A 519 28.00 18.42 16.73
N SER A 520 27.03 17.88 15.95
CA SER A 520 26.88 18.22 14.53
C SER A 520 25.43 18.12 14.10
N ILE A 521 24.97 19.08 13.29
CA ILE A 521 23.66 19.08 12.62
C ILE A 521 23.89 19.26 11.11
N GLN A 522 23.40 18.33 10.33
CA GLN A 522 23.53 18.28 8.88
C GLN A 522 22.28 18.84 8.20
N ASN A 523 22.40 19.18 6.93
CA ASN A 523 21.29 19.60 6.06
C ASN A 523 20.56 20.87 6.54
N MET A 524 21.28 21.78 7.13
CA MET A 524 20.78 23.08 7.57
C MET A 524 20.65 24.04 6.40
N ALA A 525 19.54 24.76 6.31
CA ALA A 525 19.41 25.85 5.32
C ALA A 525 20.54 26.87 5.49
N ALA A 526 21.16 27.31 4.39
CA ALA A 526 22.15 28.35 4.42
C ALA A 526 21.52 29.67 4.90
N GLY A 527 22.27 30.42 5.71
CA GLY A 527 21.83 31.66 6.33
C GLY A 527 22.29 31.77 7.77
N THR A 528 22.05 32.94 8.39
CA THR A 528 22.37 33.18 9.79
C THR A 528 21.36 32.49 10.69
N VAL A 529 21.88 31.73 11.65
CA VAL A 529 21.09 30.94 12.61
C VAL A 529 21.58 31.21 14.01
N THR A 530 20.70 31.05 15.00
CA THR A 530 21.09 31.01 16.41
C THR A 530 21.34 29.58 16.83
N VAL A 531 22.50 29.31 17.38
CA VAL A 531 22.87 28.03 18.03
C VAL A 531 22.69 28.22 19.53
N ALA A 532 21.87 27.38 20.17
CA ALA A 532 21.64 27.43 21.60
C ALA A 532 21.95 26.08 22.23
N ALA A 533 22.66 26.06 23.33
CA ALA A 533 22.95 24.84 24.09
C ALA A 533 22.36 24.93 25.50
N SER A 534 21.86 23.80 26.01
CA SER A 534 21.32 23.65 27.35
C SER A 534 21.67 22.29 27.93
N LEU A 535 21.90 22.25 29.24
CA LEU A 535 22.12 21.02 30.01
C LEU A 535 21.57 21.23 31.42
N SER A 536 20.92 20.19 31.97
CA SER A 536 20.43 20.21 33.34
C SER A 536 21.59 20.52 34.34
N GLY A 537 21.38 21.45 35.25
CA GLY A 537 22.41 21.90 36.17
C GLY A 537 23.34 23.01 35.64
N TYR A 538 23.06 23.52 34.44
CA TYR A 538 23.82 24.60 33.81
C TYR A 538 22.91 25.70 33.27
N SER A 539 23.42 26.93 33.16
CA SER A 539 22.75 28.01 32.43
C SER A 539 22.89 27.78 30.93
N SER A 540 21.82 28.02 30.17
CA SER A 540 21.90 27.98 28.70
C SER A 540 22.82 29.08 28.14
N ALA A 541 23.46 28.76 27.00
CA ALA A 541 24.25 29.70 26.23
C ALA A 541 23.82 29.66 24.76
N SER A 542 23.96 30.78 24.06
CA SER A 542 23.68 30.86 22.62
C SER A 542 24.64 31.78 21.91
N GLU A 543 24.83 31.50 20.59
CA GLU A 543 25.61 32.32 19.69
C GLU A 543 24.95 32.33 18.29
N SER A 544 25.42 33.24 17.45
CA SER A 544 24.98 33.34 16.06
C SER A 544 26.04 32.76 15.13
N ALA A 545 25.61 31.88 14.18
CA ALA A 545 26.51 31.32 13.18
C ALA A 545 25.88 31.47 11.78
N THR A 546 26.71 31.58 10.74
CA THR A 546 26.22 31.67 9.36
C THR A 546 26.56 30.39 8.62
N ILE A 547 25.52 29.61 8.31
CA ILE A 547 25.64 28.38 7.56
C ILE A 547 25.86 28.71 6.10
N THR A 548 26.96 28.18 5.53
CA THR A 548 27.28 28.30 4.11
C THR A 548 26.83 27.04 3.35
N ALA A 549 26.10 27.22 2.25
CA ALA A 549 25.68 26.14 1.39
C ALA A 549 26.86 25.27 0.91
N GLY A 550 26.68 23.95 0.99
CA GLY A 550 27.68 22.98 0.54
C GLY A 550 28.89 22.81 1.46
N SER A 551 28.94 23.52 2.61
CA SER A 551 30.06 23.50 3.54
C SER A 551 29.65 23.13 4.95
N THR A 552 30.61 22.65 5.76
CA THR A 552 30.42 22.50 7.21
C THR A 552 30.90 23.79 7.89
N THR A 553 30.00 24.52 8.54
CA THR A 553 30.31 25.69 9.36
C THR A 553 30.68 25.19 10.75
N THR A 554 31.79 25.67 11.31
CA THR A 554 32.12 25.43 12.70
C THR A 554 31.57 26.59 13.53
N ALA A 555 30.64 26.35 14.40
CA ALA A 555 30.19 27.24 15.43
C ALA A 555 31.27 27.38 16.51
N GLY A 556 31.20 28.41 17.28
CA GLY A 556 32.08 28.62 18.44
C GLY A 556 31.92 27.55 19.52
N THR A 557 32.65 27.69 20.59
CA THR A 557 32.45 26.84 21.77
C THR A 557 31.44 27.49 22.71
N LEU A 558 30.33 26.80 22.97
CA LEU A 558 29.30 27.27 23.92
C LEU A 558 29.70 26.83 25.34
N ALA A 559 30.09 27.78 26.17
CA ALA A 559 30.44 27.53 27.56
C ALA A 559 29.21 27.72 28.47
N LEU A 560 28.78 26.66 29.15
CA LEU A 560 27.66 26.69 30.08
C LEU A 560 28.17 26.84 31.50
N ALA A 561 27.62 27.80 32.28
CA ALA A 561 27.97 27.99 33.67
C ALA A 561 27.15 27.03 34.59
N PRO A 562 27.78 26.33 35.54
CA PRO A 562 27.01 25.53 36.49
C PRO A 562 26.10 26.42 37.33
N VAL A 563 24.88 25.98 37.60
CA VAL A 563 23.95 26.73 38.45
C VAL A 563 23.61 25.91 39.71
N SER A 564 23.49 26.59 40.85
CA SER A 564 23.03 25.93 42.07
C SER A 564 21.58 25.44 41.89
N PRO A 565 21.24 24.24 42.32
CA PRO A 565 19.87 23.76 42.26
C PRO A 565 18.94 24.62 43.13
N GLY A 566 17.68 24.71 42.69
CA GLY A 566 16.62 25.33 43.48
C GLY A 566 15.59 24.28 43.95
N SER A 567 14.47 24.76 44.47
CA SER A 567 13.36 23.93 44.89
C SER A 567 12.03 24.47 44.36
N VAL A 568 11.05 23.61 44.20
CA VAL A 568 9.68 24.02 43.91
C VAL A 568 8.73 23.44 44.96
N SER A 569 7.92 24.31 45.59
CA SER A 569 6.81 23.92 46.46
C SER A 569 5.47 24.19 45.78
N GLY A 570 4.45 23.43 46.07
CA GLY A 570 3.12 23.61 45.50
C GLY A 570 2.08 22.67 46.08
N THR A 571 0.92 22.62 45.46
CA THR A 571 -0.17 21.71 45.87
C THR A 571 -0.73 20.97 44.65
N VAL A 572 -1.19 19.75 44.88
CA VAL A 572 -1.98 18.99 43.93
C VAL A 572 -3.41 18.90 44.45
N VAL A 573 -4.35 19.35 43.65
CA VAL A 573 -5.76 19.45 44.03
C VAL A 573 -6.67 18.75 43.03
N ASP A 574 -7.87 18.37 43.44
CA ASP A 574 -8.93 17.94 42.56
C ASP A 574 -9.64 19.13 41.87
N SER A 575 -10.62 18.87 41.04
CA SER A 575 -11.42 19.89 40.34
C SER A 575 -12.28 20.77 41.28
N SER A 576 -12.47 20.38 42.54
CA SER A 576 -13.14 21.19 43.58
C SER A 576 -12.17 22.05 44.37
N GLY A 577 -10.85 21.90 44.13
CA GLY A 577 -9.79 22.57 44.89
C GLY A 577 -9.36 21.86 46.16
N THR A 578 -9.88 20.64 46.40
CA THR A 578 -9.48 19.82 47.59
C THR A 578 -8.14 19.16 47.34
N GLY A 579 -7.22 19.21 48.34
CA GLY A 579 -5.90 18.63 48.21
C GLY A 579 -5.92 17.11 48.09
N ILE A 580 -5.15 16.59 47.11
CA ILE A 580 -5.03 15.14 46.88
C ILE A 580 -3.83 14.60 47.66
N SER A 581 -4.10 13.77 48.64
CA SER A 581 -3.07 13.11 49.48
C SER A 581 -2.44 11.93 48.71
N GLY A 582 -1.11 11.78 48.86
CA GLY A 582 -0.37 10.66 48.27
C GLY A 582 -0.24 10.73 46.76
N ALA A 583 -0.57 11.84 46.10
CA ALA A 583 -0.28 12.02 44.70
C ALA A 583 1.23 12.02 44.44
N THR A 584 1.69 11.34 43.41
CA THR A 584 3.09 11.35 43.00
C THR A 584 3.36 12.58 42.16
N VAL A 585 4.27 13.43 42.63
CA VAL A 585 4.75 14.60 41.90
C VAL A 585 6.17 14.33 41.41
N SER A 586 6.44 14.56 40.11
CA SER A 586 7.76 14.30 39.54
C SER A 586 8.21 15.42 38.60
N ALA A 587 9.50 15.68 38.61
CA ALA A 587 10.16 16.59 37.68
C ALA A 587 11.65 16.21 37.62
N ASP A 588 12.22 16.22 36.41
CA ASP A 588 13.64 15.99 36.13
C ASP A 588 14.23 14.71 36.82
N GLY A 589 13.44 13.63 36.83
CA GLY A 589 13.81 12.35 37.48
C GLY A 589 13.64 12.29 39.00
N LEU A 590 13.29 13.40 39.66
CA LEU A 590 12.99 13.46 41.08
C LEU A 590 11.50 13.21 41.32
N THR A 591 11.16 12.56 42.42
CA THR A 591 9.78 12.28 42.82
C THR A 591 9.51 12.54 44.27
N VAL A 592 8.29 13.02 44.58
CA VAL A 592 7.81 13.19 45.97
C VAL A 592 6.32 12.88 46.03
N ALA A 593 5.84 12.37 47.15
CA ALA A 593 4.41 12.21 47.39
C ALA A 593 3.85 13.46 48.10
N THR A 594 2.59 13.84 47.74
CA THR A 594 1.90 14.94 48.41
C THR A 594 1.47 14.58 49.85
N SER A 595 1.45 15.58 50.73
CA SER A 595 0.91 15.48 52.09
C SER A 595 -0.60 15.25 52.10
N THR A 596 -1.19 15.12 53.26
CA THR A 596 -2.66 15.02 53.48
C THR A 596 -3.42 16.26 52.99
N THR A 597 -2.75 17.40 52.83
CA THR A 597 -3.34 18.63 52.25
C THR A 597 -3.04 18.82 50.79
N GLY A 598 -2.44 17.82 50.09
CA GLY A 598 -2.01 17.89 48.72
C GLY A 598 -0.69 18.67 48.50
N ALA A 599 -0.02 19.13 49.59
CA ALA A 599 1.23 19.91 49.44
C ALA A 599 2.44 19.02 49.11
N TYR A 600 3.35 19.56 48.28
CA TYR A 600 4.63 18.95 47.97
C TYR A 600 5.80 19.93 47.95
N THR A 601 7.02 19.43 48.06
CA THR A 601 8.26 20.17 47.80
C THR A 601 9.24 19.26 47.07
N LEU A 602 9.64 19.63 45.88
CA LEU A 602 10.72 19.01 45.11
C LEU A 602 11.96 19.87 45.28
N ALA A 603 12.98 19.32 45.91
CA ALA A 603 14.29 19.96 46.12
C ALA A 603 15.31 19.49 45.08
N ASN A 604 16.43 20.21 44.99
CA ASN A 604 17.54 19.91 44.08
C ASN A 604 17.16 19.91 42.57
N LEU A 605 16.19 20.72 42.16
CA LEU A 605 15.83 20.91 40.79
C LEU A 605 16.84 21.84 40.08
N PRO A 606 17.19 21.59 38.81
CA PRO A 606 18.03 22.49 38.03
C PRO A 606 17.35 23.84 37.90
N ALA A 607 18.12 24.92 37.96
CA ALA A 607 17.58 26.24 37.68
C ALA A 607 17.22 26.36 36.19
N GLY A 608 16.08 27.01 35.94
CA GLY A 608 15.54 27.14 34.58
C GLY A 608 14.09 26.66 34.51
N SER A 609 13.59 26.45 33.28
CA SER A 609 12.21 26.01 33.05
C SER A 609 12.09 24.50 33.28
N VAL A 610 11.30 24.07 34.26
CA VAL A 610 11.09 22.67 34.63
C VAL A 610 9.61 22.35 34.55
N THR A 611 9.27 21.26 33.93
CA THR A 611 7.90 20.75 33.89
C THR A 611 7.68 19.76 35.02
N ILE A 612 6.73 20.08 35.89
CA ILE A 612 6.31 19.26 37.04
C ILE A 612 5.09 18.48 36.59
N THR A 613 5.08 17.19 36.81
CA THR A 613 3.93 16.32 36.54
C THR A 613 3.39 15.74 37.83
N ALA A 614 2.08 15.64 37.96
CA ALA A 614 1.40 15.00 39.07
C ALA A 614 0.47 13.89 38.61
N SER A 615 0.45 12.79 39.36
CA SER A 615 -0.45 11.65 39.07
C SER A 615 -1.01 11.09 40.37
N ALA A 616 -2.26 10.66 40.35
CA ALA A 616 -2.93 10.00 41.47
C ALA A 616 -3.93 8.96 40.98
N THR A 617 -4.11 7.89 41.75
CA THR A 617 -5.09 6.84 41.42
C THR A 617 -6.50 7.43 41.37
N GLY A 618 -7.23 7.21 40.26
CA GLY A 618 -8.57 7.73 40.03
C GLY A 618 -8.62 9.10 39.35
N PHE A 619 -7.46 9.67 39.04
CA PHE A 619 -7.35 10.98 38.38
C PHE A 619 -6.57 10.90 37.07
N ALA A 620 -6.86 11.81 36.16
CA ALA A 620 -6.00 12.06 34.99
C ALA A 620 -4.76 12.82 35.42
N ASN A 621 -3.60 12.51 34.80
CA ASN A 621 -2.34 13.20 35.08
C ASN A 621 -2.45 14.69 34.73
N GLY A 622 -1.86 15.53 35.59
CA GLY A 622 -1.71 16.96 35.37
C GLY A 622 -0.25 17.38 35.26
N SER A 623 0.02 18.51 34.63
CA SER A 623 1.37 19.04 34.53
C SER A 623 1.38 20.55 34.55
N GLN A 624 2.50 21.12 34.99
CA GLN A 624 2.74 22.56 35.03
C GLN A 624 4.21 22.86 34.81
N THR A 625 4.51 23.89 34.02
CA THR A 625 5.87 24.38 33.85
C THR A 625 6.14 25.54 34.79
N VAL A 626 7.28 25.48 35.52
CA VAL A 626 7.69 26.46 36.49
C VAL A 626 9.14 26.85 36.23
N THR A 627 9.49 28.12 36.39
CA THR A 627 10.89 28.56 36.32
C THR A 627 11.53 28.45 37.67
N VAL A 628 12.45 27.50 37.84
CA VAL A 628 13.23 27.28 39.07
C VAL A 628 14.33 28.33 39.16
N THR A 629 14.37 29.03 40.30
CA THR A 629 15.45 30.02 40.59
C THR A 629 16.55 29.34 41.34
N ALA A 630 17.80 29.53 40.93
CA ALA A 630 18.97 28.97 41.55
C ALA A 630 19.04 29.33 43.08
N GLY A 631 19.26 28.32 43.90
CA GLY A 631 19.39 28.48 45.35
C GLY A 631 18.11 28.90 46.12
N SER A 632 16.96 28.97 45.46
CA SER A 632 15.70 29.43 46.03
C SER A 632 14.60 28.39 45.93
N THR A 633 13.56 28.52 46.78
CA THR A 633 12.32 27.76 46.63
C THR A 633 11.27 28.59 45.93
N VAL A 634 10.77 28.15 44.78
CA VAL A 634 9.72 28.80 44.02
C VAL A 634 8.39 28.13 44.35
N THR A 635 7.33 28.91 44.57
CA THR A 635 5.98 28.36 44.75
C THR A 635 5.28 28.24 43.41
N ALA A 636 4.92 27.00 43.06
CA ALA A 636 4.13 26.69 41.84
C ALA A 636 2.63 26.90 42.11
N PRO A 637 1.85 27.37 41.11
CA PRO A 637 0.41 27.30 41.20
C PRO A 637 -0.07 25.84 41.39
N PRO A 638 -1.31 25.63 41.93
CA PRO A 638 -1.84 24.28 42.13
C PRO A 638 -1.92 23.48 40.84
N ILE A 639 -1.54 22.20 40.86
CA ILE A 639 -1.76 21.26 39.78
C ILE A 639 -3.12 20.61 40.01
N THR A 640 -4.07 20.91 39.15
CA THR A 640 -5.42 20.35 39.22
C THR A 640 -5.49 19.04 38.46
N LEU A 641 -5.89 17.95 39.13
CA LEU A 641 -6.13 16.66 38.51
C LEU A 641 -7.65 16.47 38.34
N GLY A 642 -8.07 16.27 37.10
CA GLY A 642 -9.45 15.88 36.77
C GLY A 642 -9.71 14.40 37.06
N SER A 643 -10.93 14.05 37.48
CA SER A 643 -11.32 12.64 37.63
C SER A 643 -11.15 11.90 36.30
N ASN A 644 -10.61 10.69 36.31
CA ASN A 644 -10.51 9.83 35.14
C ASN A 644 -11.77 8.96 34.93
N SER A 645 -12.80 9.16 35.70
CA SER A 645 -14.11 8.52 35.56
C SER A 645 -15.26 9.51 35.76
N GLY A 646 -16.37 9.24 35.09
CA GLY A 646 -17.60 9.98 35.21
C GLY A 646 -18.77 9.07 35.60
N SER A 647 -19.99 9.53 35.37
CA SER A 647 -21.22 8.77 35.53
C SER A 647 -22.07 8.83 34.26
N VAL A 648 -22.95 7.87 34.10
CA VAL A 648 -23.98 7.86 33.04
C VAL A 648 -25.34 7.59 33.69
N SER A 649 -26.33 8.38 33.31
CA SER A 649 -27.71 8.16 33.70
C SER A 649 -28.62 8.17 32.48
N GLY A 650 -29.81 7.60 32.59
CA GLY A 650 -30.77 7.58 31.51
C GLY A 650 -31.98 6.71 31.81
N THR A 651 -32.72 6.43 30.77
CA THR A 651 -33.93 5.58 30.83
C THR A 651 -33.84 4.40 29.89
N VAL A 652 -34.44 3.27 30.27
CA VAL A 652 -34.64 2.12 29.38
C VAL A 652 -36.14 1.93 29.20
N LYS A 653 -36.61 2.00 27.94
CA LYS A 653 -38.01 1.86 27.55
C LYS A 653 -38.18 0.78 26.49
N SER A 654 -39.38 0.23 26.40
CA SER A 654 -39.79 -0.60 25.29
C SER A 654 -40.03 0.24 24.03
N SER A 655 -40.07 -0.39 22.84
CA SER A 655 -40.47 0.29 21.60
C SER A 655 -41.90 0.90 21.62
N ALA A 656 -42.73 0.51 22.60
CA ALA A 656 -44.03 1.10 22.86
C ALA A 656 -43.97 2.28 23.86
N GLY A 657 -42.77 2.71 24.29
CA GLY A 657 -42.56 3.82 25.21
C GLY A 657 -42.71 3.47 26.68
N THR A 658 -43.06 2.21 27.04
CA THR A 658 -43.23 1.78 28.42
C THR A 658 -41.87 1.58 29.13
N ALA A 659 -41.72 2.08 30.33
CA ALA A 659 -40.52 1.89 31.16
C ALA A 659 -40.26 0.43 31.43
N ILE A 660 -38.98 0.00 31.32
CA ILE A 660 -38.55 -1.36 31.63
C ILE A 660 -37.82 -1.34 32.96
N ALA A 661 -38.42 -1.92 33.97
CA ALA A 661 -37.81 -2.12 35.30
C ALA A 661 -36.82 -3.28 35.28
N SER A 662 -35.79 -3.23 36.14
CA SER A 662 -34.77 -4.29 36.28
C SER A 662 -34.04 -4.61 34.98
N ALA A 663 -34.04 -3.73 33.99
CA ALA A 663 -33.14 -3.84 32.85
C ALA A 663 -31.69 -3.60 33.29
N SER A 664 -30.77 -4.45 32.87
CA SER A 664 -29.33 -4.26 33.12
C SER A 664 -28.72 -3.29 32.10
N VAL A 665 -28.04 -2.27 32.58
CA VAL A 665 -27.23 -1.36 31.75
C VAL A 665 -25.80 -1.41 32.22
N GLY A 666 -24.85 -1.68 31.31
CA GLY A 666 -23.46 -1.84 31.70
C GLY A 666 -22.46 -1.69 30.57
N PHE A 667 -21.18 -1.72 30.93
CA PHE A 667 -20.01 -1.77 30.06
C PHE A 667 -19.06 -2.88 30.56
N GLY A 668 -17.94 -3.09 29.90
CA GLY A 668 -17.02 -4.18 30.25
C GLY A 668 -16.41 -4.14 31.67
N GLY A 669 -16.63 -3.04 32.42
CA GLY A 669 -16.11 -2.86 33.79
C GLY A 669 -17.17 -2.72 34.88
N GLY A 670 -18.46 -2.76 34.59
CA GLY A 670 -19.53 -2.63 35.58
C GLY A 670 -20.92 -2.50 35.01
N SER A 671 -21.93 -2.71 35.84
CA SER A 671 -23.32 -2.60 35.41
C SER A 671 -24.21 -2.10 36.56
N THR A 672 -25.37 -1.59 36.20
CA THR A 672 -26.46 -1.24 37.11
C THR A 672 -27.79 -1.75 36.59
N THR A 673 -28.85 -1.68 37.36
CA THR A 673 -30.21 -2.05 36.92
C THR A 673 -31.15 -0.84 37.00
N THR A 674 -32.12 -0.84 36.08
CA THR A 674 -33.15 0.24 36.08
C THR A 674 -34.13 0.10 37.23
N SER A 675 -34.61 1.24 37.74
CA SER A 675 -35.70 1.38 38.71
C SER A 675 -37.06 0.94 38.13
N SER A 676 -38.09 0.96 38.93
CA SER A 676 -39.50 0.73 38.51
C SER A 676 -39.96 1.73 37.45
N THR A 677 -39.34 2.91 37.35
CA THR A 677 -39.63 3.94 36.35
C THR A 677 -38.74 3.84 35.11
N GLY A 678 -37.91 2.77 35.03
CA GLY A 678 -36.98 2.53 33.93
C GLY A 678 -35.71 3.41 33.97
N THR A 679 -35.48 4.20 35.05
CA THR A 679 -34.28 5.05 35.16
C THR A 679 -33.10 4.27 35.71
N TYR A 680 -31.89 4.65 35.31
CA TYR A 680 -30.66 4.07 35.84
C TYR A 680 -29.60 5.16 36.07
N SER A 681 -28.66 4.83 36.94
CA SER A 681 -27.42 5.59 37.13
C SER A 681 -26.24 4.62 37.30
N LEU A 682 -25.21 4.84 36.55
CA LEU A 682 -23.97 4.04 36.54
C LEU A 682 -22.80 4.99 36.82
N THR A 683 -22.11 4.75 37.95
CA THR A 683 -20.97 5.57 38.40
C THR A 683 -19.65 4.84 38.17
N GLY A 684 -18.53 5.59 38.22
CA GLY A 684 -17.20 4.99 38.05
C GLY A 684 -16.91 4.54 36.60
N VAL A 685 -17.60 5.11 35.60
CA VAL A 685 -17.38 4.78 34.20
C VAL A 685 -16.12 5.53 33.71
N PRO A 686 -15.12 4.84 33.14
CA PRO A 686 -13.92 5.50 32.64
C PRO A 686 -14.21 6.60 31.64
N ALA A 687 -13.48 7.71 31.71
CA ALA A 687 -13.58 8.80 30.76
C ALA A 687 -13.15 8.35 29.35
N GLY A 688 -13.84 8.86 28.31
CA GLY A 688 -13.63 8.47 26.91
C GLY A 688 -14.90 7.93 26.28
N THR A 689 -14.82 7.44 25.06
CA THR A 689 -15.98 6.83 24.37
C THR A 689 -16.10 5.37 24.79
N ILE A 690 -17.18 5.07 25.50
CA ILE A 690 -17.49 3.74 26.07
C ILE A 690 -18.73 3.17 25.40
N GLN A 691 -18.70 1.90 25.04
CA GLN A 691 -19.89 1.19 24.60
C GLN A 691 -20.72 0.72 25.81
N LEU A 692 -21.96 1.20 25.92
CA LEU A 692 -22.94 0.73 26.89
C LEU A 692 -23.88 -0.28 26.24
N VAL A 693 -24.28 -1.28 27.01
CA VAL A 693 -25.23 -2.31 26.60
C VAL A 693 -26.39 -2.31 27.59
N ALA A 694 -27.63 -2.17 27.05
CA ALA A 694 -28.85 -2.37 27.82
C ALA A 694 -29.52 -3.68 27.46
N SER A 695 -29.96 -4.47 28.47
CA SER A 695 -30.62 -5.75 28.26
C SER A 695 -31.69 -6.00 29.33
N ALA A 696 -32.77 -6.68 28.97
CA ALA A 696 -33.82 -7.09 29.89
C ALA A 696 -34.45 -8.41 29.48
N THR A 697 -34.91 -9.20 30.43
CA THR A 697 -35.61 -10.47 30.15
C THR A 697 -36.83 -10.22 29.28
N GLY A 698 -36.95 -10.91 28.16
CA GLY A 698 -38.07 -10.71 27.19
C GLY A 698 -37.82 -9.62 26.16
N PHE A 699 -36.60 -9.02 26.10
CA PHE A 699 -36.25 -7.98 25.15
C PHE A 699 -34.91 -8.28 24.45
N GLN A 700 -34.73 -7.77 23.25
CA GLN A 700 -33.45 -7.77 22.57
C GLN A 700 -32.56 -6.70 23.19
N SER A 701 -31.28 -7.02 23.38
CA SER A 701 -30.29 -6.04 23.89
C SER A 701 -30.06 -4.91 22.87
N SER A 702 -29.79 -3.72 23.40
CA SER A 702 -29.40 -2.54 22.62
C SER A 702 -28.04 -2.01 23.07
N THR A 703 -27.23 -1.51 22.12
CA THR A 703 -25.90 -0.97 22.39
C THR A 703 -25.78 0.47 21.89
N GLN A 704 -25.05 1.29 22.63
CA GLN A 704 -24.79 2.68 22.26
C GLN A 704 -23.38 3.10 22.70
N ASN A 705 -22.67 3.85 21.88
CA ASN A 705 -21.44 4.50 22.26
C ASN A 705 -21.72 5.84 22.92
N VAL A 706 -21.19 6.03 24.13
CA VAL A 706 -21.39 7.23 24.93
C VAL A 706 -20.04 7.84 25.29
N THR A 707 -19.90 9.14 25.12
CA THR A 707 -18.69 9.85 25.54
C THR A 707 -18.86 10.27 27.02
N ILE A 708 -17.95 9.76 27.85
CA ILE A 708 -17.90 10.01 29.28
C ILE A 708 -16.88 11.10 29.54
N THR A 709 -17.29 12.15 30.22
CA THR A 709 -16.38 13.19 30.70
C THR A 709 -16.06 12.92 32.17
N GLY A 710 -14.79 12.94 32.53
CA GLY A 710 -14.36 12.73 33.93
C GLY A 710 -15.00 13.74 34.87
N GLY A 711 -15.51 13.26 36.00
CA GLY A 711 -16.22 14.08 37.01
C GLY A 711 -17.63 14.55 36.63
N ALA A 712 -18.09 14.29 35.40
CA ALA A 712 -19.38 14.71 34.92
C ALA A 712 -20.36 13.53 34.75
N ASN A 713 -21.67 13.85 34.68
CA ASN A 713 -22.71 12.90 34.33
C ASN A 713 -23.08 13.04 32.85
N SER A 714 -22.93 11.95 32.09
CA SER A 714 -23.42 11.84 30.72
C SER A 714 -24.82 11.22 30.69
N THR A 715 -25.58 11.41 29.61
CA THR A 715 -26.92 10.81 29.49
C THR A 715 -26.94 9.81 28.31
N ALA A 716 -27.65 8.68 28.51
CA ALA A 716 -27.89 7.70 27.48
C ALA A 716 -29.23 6.98 27.71
N ASP A 717 -30.14 7.12 26.77
CA ASP A 717 -31.45 6.47 26.80
C ASP A 717 -31.46 5.26 25.85
N PHE A 718 -32.10 4.18 26.27
CA PHE A 718 -32.20 2.94 25.50
C PHE A 718 -33.64 2.61 25.19
N THR A 719 -33.90 2.19 23.97
CA THR A 719 -35.12 1.56 23.55
C THR A 719 -34.89 0.10 23.24
N LEU A 720 -35.56 -0.81 23.94
CA LEU A 720 -35.44 -2.27 23.74
C LEU A 720 -36.68 -2.77 23.02
N THR A 721 -36.49 -3.65 22.04
CA THR A 721 -37.53 -4.35 21.31
C THR A 721 -37.82 -5.67 22.02
N ALA A 722 -39.10 -6.05 22.24
CA ALA A 722 -39.47 -7.28 22.89
C ALA A 722 -38.86 -8.49 22.15
N SER A 723 -38.19 -9.37 22.88
CA SER A 723 -37.70 -10.64 22.38
C SER A 723 -38.87 -11.54 22.10
N GLY A 724 -39.06 -12.02 20.86
CA GLY A 724 -40.19 -12.81 20.46
C GLY A 724 -41.26 -12.04 19.68
N SER A 725 -41.12 -10.77 19.46
CA SER A 725 -41.94 -10.09 18.45
C SER A 725 -41.55 -10.67 17.07
N THR A 726 -42.56 -11.31 16.45
CA THR A 726 -42.40 -11.93 15.16
C THR A 726 -43.20 -11.18 14.11
N GLY A 727 -42.78 -11.26 12.89
CA GLY A 727 -43.46 -10.79 11.70
C GLY A 727 -43.65 -11.93 10.70
N LYS A 728 -43.88 -11.58 9.46
CA LYS A 728 -43.97 -12.53 8.33
C LYS A 728 -43.00 -12.12 7.24
N VAL A 729 -42.51 -13.12 6.48
CA VAL A 729 -41.83 -12.89 5.21
C VAL A 729 -42.59 -13.59 4.12
N THR A 730 -43.04 -12.87 3.10
CA THR A 730 -43.73 -13.42 1.94
C THR A 730 -42.98 -13.04 0.66
N GLY A 731 -43.19 -13.77 -0.42
CA GLY A 731 -42.59 -13.47 -1.71
C GLY A 731 -42.76 -14.59 -2.70
N LYS A 732 -42.04 -14.51 -3.83
CA LYS A 732 -42.06 -15.54 -4.86
C LYS A 732 -40.66 -16.14 -5.06
N ILE A 733 -40.64 -17.47 -5.25
CA ILE A 733 -39.47 -18.17 -5.74
C ILE A 733 -39.61 -18.32 -7.23
N THR A 734 -38.58 -17.81 -7.96
CA THR A 734 -38.59 -17.82 -9.42
C THR A 734 -37.29 -18.42 -9.97
N ASN A 735 -37.33 -18.92 -11.18
CA ASN A 735 -36.18 -19.34 -11.93
C ASN A 735 -35.40 -18.08 -12.37
N ALA A 736 -34.16 -17.98 -11.98
CA ALA A 736 -33.32 -16.80 -12.23
C ALA A 736 -33.13 -16.51 -13.73
N ALA A 737 -33.21 -17.50 -14.62
CA ALA A 737 -33.01 -17.31 -16.05
C ALA A 737 -34.31 -17.00 -16.80
N THR A 738 -35.45 -17.59 -16.37
CA THR A 738 -36.74 -17.53 -17.11
C THR A 738 -37.78 -16.66 -16.44
N GLY A 739 -37.59 -16.27 -15.17
CA GLY A 739 -38.58 -15.58 -14.36
C GLY A 739 -39.78 -16.48 -13.95
N GLY A 740 -39.85 -17.69 -14.46
CA GLY A 740 -40.95 -18.61 -14.18
C GLY A 740 -41.03 -19.01 -12.70
N ALA A 741 -42.26 -19.20 -12.21
CA ALA A 741 -42.51 -19.58 -10.82
C ALA A 741 -41.93 -20.98 -10.50
N ILE A 742 -41.33 -21.15 -9.33
CA ILE A 742 -40.84 -22.44 -8.87
C ILE A 742 -41.69 -22.95 -7.72
N SER A 743 -42.46 -24.01 -7.99
CA SER A 743 -43.32 -24.70 -6.99
C SER A 743 -42.48 -25.64 -6.13
N GLY A 744 -42.84 -25.80 -4.85
CA GLY A 744 -42.25 -26.79 -3.92
C GLY A 744 -40.75 -26.49 -3.59
N ALA A 745 -40.28 -25.27 -3.74
CA ALA A 745 -38.98 -24.87 -3.22
C ALA A 745 -39.04 -24.68 -1.70
N THR A 746 -38.09 -25.23 -0.97
CA THR A 746 -37.96 -25.03 0.48
C THR A 746 -37.41 -23.64 0.74
N VAL A 747 -38.10 -22.84 1.51
CA VAL A 747 -37.67 -21.52 1.97
C VAL A 747 -37.46 -21.59 3.49
N LYS A 748 -36.22 -21.33 3.92
CA LYS A 748 -35.75 -21.55 5.29
C LYS A 748 -35.16 -20.28 5.89
N TRP A 749 -35.38 -20.08 7.19
CA TRP A 749 -34.66 -19.15 8.06
C TRP A 749 -34.23 -19.89 9.34
N SER A 750 -33.51 -19.23 10.26
CA SER A 750 -32.96 -19.88 11.47
C SER A 750 -34.00 -20.50 12.39
N GLY A 751 -35.26 -20.01 12.41
CA GLY A 751 -36.34 -20.45 13.27
C GLY A 751 -37.41 -21.30 12.58
N GLY A 752 -37.27 -21.67 11.29
CA GLY A 752 -38.26 -22.48 10.62
C GLY A 752 -38.17 -22.49 9.09
N SER A 753 -39.12 -23.16 8.44
CA SER A 753 -39.19 -23.25 6.99
C SER A 753 -40.61 -23.37 6.47
N THR A 754 -40.78 -23.10 5.19
CA THR A 754 -42.01 -23.29 4.42
C THR A 754 -41.67 -23.77 3.00
N THR A 755 -42.67 -24.09 2.19
CA THR A 755 -42.48 -24.42 0.77
C THR A 755 -43.27 -23.48 -0.12
N SER A 756 -42.72 -23.18 -1.30
CA SER A 756 -43.41 -22.36 -2.28
C SER A 756 -44.58 -23.10 -2.95
N SER A 757 -45.72 -22.42 -3.18
CA SER A 757 -46.92 -22.89 -3.86
C SER A 757 -46.69 -23.21 -5.36
N SER A 758 -47.72 -23.68 -6.04
CA SER A 758 -47.73 -23.88 -7.50
C SER A 758 -47.43 -22.60 -8.31
N THR A 759 -47.76 -21.45 -7.75
CA THR A 759 -47.44 -20.10 -8.32
C THR A 759 -46.12 -19.52 -7.84
N GLY A 760 -45.31 -20.31 -7.09
CA GLY A 760 -44.01 -19.90 -6.56
C GLY A 760 -44.13 -19.07 -5.27
N VAL A 761 -45.31 -18.71 -4.81
CA VAL A 761 -45.50 -17.88 -3.61
C VAL A 761 -45.16 -18.66 -2.33
N TYR A 762 -44.49 -18.01 -1.38
CA TYR A 762 -44.25 -18.57 -0.04
C TYR A 762 -44.61 -17.54 1.05
N THR A 763 -44.87 -18.03 2.23
CA THR A 763 -44.99 -17.21 3.46
C THR A 763 -44.33 -17.93 4.63
N LEU A 764 -43.39 -17.28 5.26
CA LEU A 764 -42.80 -17.64 6.54
C LEU A 764 -43.54 -16.84 7.62
N SER A 765 -44.20 -17.53 8.54
CA SER A 765 -44.86 -16.92 9.70
C SER A 765 -43.96 -17.03 10.92
N ASN A 766 -44.23 -16.17 11.93
CA ASN A 766 -43.50 -16.12 13.20
C ASN A 766 -41.98 -15.91 13.04
N VAL A 767 -41.57 -15.18 12.01
CA VAL A 767 -40.16 -14.85 11.78
C VAL A 767 -39.76 -13.75 12.78
N THR A 768 -38.68 -14.00 13.53
CA THR A 768 -38.19 -13.01 14.52
C THR A 768 -37.93 -11.66 13.87
N ALA A 769 -38.40 -10.60 14.49
CA ALA A 769 -38.14 -9.22 14.02
C ALA A 769 -36.63 -8.91 13.97
N GLY A 770 -36.22 -8.09 13.00
CA GLY A 770 -34.82 -7.81 12.69
C GLY A 770 -34.44 -8.29 11.29
N THR A 771 -33.16 -8.16 10.95
CA THR A 771 -32.64 -8.65 9.66
C THR A 771 -32.44 -10.17 9.71
N GLN A 772 -33.22 -10.90 8.89
CA GLN A 772 -33.21 -12.35 8.82
C GLN A 772 -32.65 -12.84 7.50
N GLN A 773 -31.84 -13.89 7.53
CA GLN A 773 -31.31 -14.56 6.34
C GLN A 773 -32.33 -15.60 5.86
N ILE A 774 -32.82 -15.43 4.65
CA ILE A 774 -33.81 -16.31 4.03
C ILE A 774 -33.17 -17.08 2.91
N THR A 775 -33.11 -18.39 3.02
CA THR A 775 -32.50 -19.28 2.01
C THR A 775 -33.59 -20.04 1.27
N ALA A 776 -33.64 -19.91 -0.05
CA ALA A 776 -34.47 -20.73 -0.91
C ALA A 776 -33.63 -21.83 -1.58
N SER A 777 -34.16 -23.08 -1.59
CA SER A 777 -33.50 -24.22 -2.19
C SER A 777 -34.52 -25.21 -2.81
N LYS A 778 -34.15 -25.87 -3.88
CA LYS A 778 -34.91 -26.93 -4.50
C LYS A 778 -33.98 -27.88 -5.25
N THR A 779 -34.35 -29.18 -5.30
CA THR A 779 -33.67 -30.18 -6.13
C THR A 779 -33.61 -29.72 -7.59
N GLY A 780 -32.43 -29.72 -8.17
CA GLY A 780 -32.19 -29.18 -9.52
C GLY A 780 -31.87 -27.69 -9.59
N TYR A 781 -31.78 -27.02 -8.46
CA TYR A 781 -31.44 -25.58 -8.38
C TYR A 781 -30.34 -25.30 -7.35
N LEU A 782 -29.64 -24.22 -7.55
CA LEU A 782 -28.69 -23.67 -6.60
C LEU A 782 -29.44 -22.98 -5.47
N ALA A 783 -29.03 -23.23 -4.23
CA ALA A 783 -29.58 -22.50 -3.08
C ALA A 783 -29.18 -21.04 -3.18
N HIS A 784 -30.10 -20.13 -2.84
CA HIS A 784 -29.83 -18.68 -2.82
C HIS A 784 -30.32 -18.08 -1.52
N THR A 785 -29.49 -17.26 -0.87
CA THR A 785 -29.80 -16.61 0.41
C THR A 785 -29.85 -15.10 0.23
N LEU A 786 -30.91 -14.48 0.73
CA LEU A 786 -31.11 -13.03 0.75
C LEU A 786 -31.56 -12.58 2.14
N SER A 787 -31.35 -11.31 2.46
CA SER A 787 -31.73 -10.71 3.73
C SER A 787 -33.14 -10.11 3.65
N ALA A 788 -33.95 -10.32 4.69
CA ALA A 788 -35.25 -9.66 4.88
C ALA A 788 -35.26 -8.86 6.20
N ALA A 789 -35.63 -7.59 6.13
CA ALA A 789 -35.89 -6.78 7.33
C ALA A 789 -37.31 -7.02 7.80
N VAL A 790 -37.48 -7.76 8.92
CA VAL A 790 -38.78 -8.14 9.49
C VAL A 790 -39.14 -7.21 10.64
N THR A 791 -40.26 -6.48 10.53
CA THR A 791 -40.79 -5.69 11.61
C THR A 791 -41.78 -6.48 12.48
N SER A 792 -41.87 -6.18 13.76
CA SER A 792 -42.84 -6.81 14.68
C SER A 792 -44.28 -6.61 14.16
N GLY A 793 -45.04 -7.70 14.05
CA GLY A 793 -46.38 -7.71 13.48
C GLY A 793 -46.46 -7.39 11.98
N GLY A 794 -45.37 -7.00 11.35
CA GLY A 794 -45.31 -6.60 9.95
C GLY A 794 -45.08 -7.79 8.98
N THR A 795 -45.25 -7.53 7.68
CA THR A 795 -44.94 -8.46 6.61
C THR A 795 -43.89 -7.89 5.71
N ALA A 796 -42.70 -8.50 5.65
CA ALA A 796 -41.64 -8.17 4.69
C ALA A 796 -41.87 -8.95 3.38
N THR A 797 -41.67 -8.30 2.24
CA THR A 797 -41.76 -8.96 0.92
C THR A 797 -40.33 -9.21 0.40
N LEU A 798 -40.04 -10.49 0.09
CA LEU A 798 -38.74 -10.89 -0.44
C LEU A 798 -38.88 -11.92 -1.56
N ASN A 799 -38.64 -11.53 -2.80
CA ASN A 799 -38.57 -12.44 -3.93
C ASN A 799 -37.17 -13.05 -4.05
N VAL A 800 -37.09 -14.38 -4.19
CA VAL A 800 -35.80 -15.10 -4.24
C VAL A 800 -35.69 -15.83 -5.57
N PRO A 801 -34.89 -15.34 -6.54
CA PRO A 801 -34.59 -16.08 -7.76
C PRO A 801 -33.55 -17.16 -7.46
N ILE A 802 -33.79 -18.39 -7.89
CA ILE A 802 -32.83 -19.49 -7.80
C ILE A 802 -32.48 -20.03 -9.20
N ALA A 803 -31.17 -20.20 -9.43
CA ALA A 803 -30.67 -20.65 -10.73
C ALA A 803 -30.72 -22.15 -10.85
N ALA A 804 -31.04 -22.65 -12.05
CA ALA A 804 -31.01 -24.08 -12.33
C ALA A 804 -29.58 -24.64 -12.17
N GLY A 805 -29.46 -25.81 -11.55
CA GLY A 805 -28.21 -26.51 -11.33
C GLY A 805 -28.32 -28.00 -11.60
N GLY A 806 -27.17 -28.65 -11.68
CA GLY A 806 -27.07 -30.12 -11.75
C GLY A 806 -25.92 -30.62 -10.88
N LYS A 807 -25.60 -31.90 -10.94
CA LYS A 807 -24.49 -32.50 -10.20
C LYS A 807 -23.55 -33.25 -11.15
N ILE A 808 -22.30 -33.39 -10.74
CA ILE A 808 -21.38 -34.34 -11.36
C ILE A 808 -21.05 -35.40 -10.31
N SER A 809 -21.19 -36.66 -10.69
CA SER A 809 -20.75 -37.80 -9.90
C SER A 809 -19.59 -38.47 -10.61
N VAL A 810 -18.41 -38.39 -9.98
CA VAL A 810 -17.16 -38.96 -10.50
C VAL A 810 -16.89 -40.29 -9.84
N LYS A 811 -16.58 -41.31 -10.62
CA LYS A 811 -16.10 -42.63 -10.18
C LYS A 811 -14.69 -42.86 -10.70
N VAL A 812 -13.78 -43.25 -9.85
CA VAL A 812 -12.36 -43.48 -10.20
C VAL A 812 -12.01 -44.94 -9.93
N LEU A 813 -11.57 -45.63 -10.97
CA LEU A 813 -11.23 -47.07 -10.96
C LEU A 813 -9.80 -47.27 -11.44
N SER A 814 -9.04 -48.14 -10.79
CA SER A 814 -7.72 -48.61 -11.25
C SER A 814 -7.83 -49.42 -12.58
N ALA A 815 -6.69 -49.78 -13.12
CA ALA A 815 -6.62 -50.69 -14.30
C ALA A 815 -7.25 -52.05 -14.05
N SER A 816 -7.31 -52.50 -12.79
CA SER A 816 -7.99 -53.76 -12.36
C SER A 816 -9.46 -53.53 -11.97
N ASN A 817 -10.07 -52.42 -12.33
CA ASN A 817 -11.43 -52.00 -11.96
C ASN A 817 -11.72 -51.89 -10.45
N ALA A 818 -10.69 -51.82 -9.62
CA ALA A 818 -10.85 -51.56 -8.19
C ALA A 818 -11.08 -50.07 -7.92
N ALA A 819 -11.86 -49.76 -6.89
CA ALA A 819 -12.10 -48.38 -6.46
C ALA A 819 -10.79 -47.68 -6.03
N VAL A 820 -10.59 -46.45 -6.46
CA VAL A 820 -9.45 -45.62 -6.06
C VAL A 820 -9.91 -44.57 -5.05
N PRO A 821 -9.72 -44.77 -3.75
CA PRO A 821 -10.09 -43.83 -2.72
C PRO A 821 -9.07 -42.68 -2.65
N THR A 822 -9.45 -41.56 -2.01
CA THR A 822 -8.60 -40.40 -1.74
C THR A 822 -7.96 -39.74 -2.97
N ALA A 823 -8.47 -40.01 -4.20
CA ALA A 823 -8.08 -39.27 -5.38
C ALA A 823 -8.69 -37.88 -5.35
N THR A 824 -7.88 -36.85 -5.57
CA THR A 824 -8.36 -35.48 -5.64
C THR A 824 -9.12 -35.28 -6.95
N VAL A 825 -10.35 -34.83 -6.85
CA VAL A 825 -11.21 -34.46 -7.98
C VAL A 825 -11.36 -32.97 -8.04
N THR A 826 -10.96 -32.36 -9.14
CA THR A 826 -11.15 -30.93 -9.40
C THR A 826 -12.06 -30.75 -10.60
N ILE A 827 -13.12 -29.96 -10.44
CA ILE A 827 -14.15 -29.70 -11.45
C ILE A 827 -14.20 -28.19 -11.70
N LYS A 828 -13.89 -27.76 -12.91
CA LYS A 828 -13.81 -26.33 -13.29
C LYS A 828 -14.66 -26.05 -14.53
N GLY A 829 -15.41 -24.93 -14.52
CA GLY A 829 -16.22 -24.48 -15.65
C GLY A 829 -17.62 -24.05 -15.24
N GLY A 830 -18.59 -24.18 -16.14
CA GLY A 830 -19.99 -23.79 -15.95
C GLY A 830 -20.32 -22.40 -16.47
N SER A 831 -21.60 -22.02 -16.42
CA SER A 831 -22.10 -20.70 -16.83
C SER A 831 -21.58 -19.55 -15.96
N VAL A 832 -21.15 -19.86 -14.76
CA VAL A 832 -20.38 -18.99 -13.86
C VAL A 832 -19.13 -19.77 -13.50
N ALA A 833 -17.94 -19.18 -13.70
CA ALA A 833 -16.65 -19.87 -13.51
C ALA A 833 -16.55 -20.52 -12.11
N THR A 834 -17.01 -21.73 -11.99
CA THR A 834 -17.11 -22.49 -10.74
C THR A 834 -15.96 -23.48 -10.64
N THR A 835 -15.31 -23.52 -9.48
CA THR A 835 -14.32 -24.55 -9.14
C THR A 835 -14.79 -25.31 -7.92
N VAL A 836 -14.91 -26.64 -8.05
CA VAL A 836 -15.22 -27.56 -6.94
C VAL A 836 -14.08 -28.55 -6.82
N THR A 837 -13.53 -28.69 -5.60
CA THR A 837 -12.49 -29.67 -5.32
C THR A 837 -12.94 -30.57 -4.17
N GLY A 838 -12.66 -31.86 -4.28
CA GLY A 838 -12.96 -32.86 -3.24
C GLY A 838 -12.14 -34.12 -3.44
N SER A 839 -12.30 -35.08 -2.56
CA SER A 839 -11.62 -36.39 -2.63
C SER A 839 -12.61 -37.52 -2.81
N THR A 840 -12.22 -38.58 -3.55
CA THR A 840 -13.02 -39.76 -3.67
C THR A 840 -13.15 -40.52 -2.35
N SER A 841 -14.33 -41.07 -2.07
CA SER A 841 -14.64 -41.94 -0.95
C SER A 841 -13.88 -43.28 -1.03
N THR A 842 -14.06 -44.15 -0.02
CA THR A 842 -13.56 -45.53 -0.04
C THR A 842 -14.12 -46.34 -1.21
N ALA A 843 -15.31 -46.01 -1.72
CA ALA A 843 -15.90 -46.60 -2.92
C ALA A 843 -15.39 -45.99 -4.25
N GLY A 844 -14.38 -45.15 -4.21
CA GLY A 844 -13.80 -44.44 -5.36
C GLY A 844 -14.72 -43.36 -5.96
N THR A 845 -15.71 -42.85 -5.21
CA THR A 845 -16.72 -41.93 -5.73
C THR A 845 -16.62 -40.56 -5.07
N PHE A 846 -16.88 -39.52 -5.86
CA PHE A 846 -17.08 -38.14 -5.41
C PHE A 846 -18.26 -37.52 -6.15
N THR A 847 -19.19 -36.90 -5.41
CA THR A 847 -20.33 -36.21 -6.02
C THR A 847 -20.41 -34.77 -5.53
N THR A 848 -20.55 -33.81 -6.46
CA THR A 848 -20.70 -32.40 -6.13
C THR A 848 -22.03 -32.12 -5.42
N ASN A 849 -22.11 -31.01 -4.71
CA ASN A 849 -23.39 -30.33 -4.47
C ASN A 849 -23.97 -29.83 -5.81
N TRP A 850 -25.14 -29.20 -5.79
CA TRP A 850 -25.66 -28.54 -6.98
C TRP A 850 -24.69 -27.46 -7.47
N ILE A 851 -24.32 -27.55 -8.75
CA ILE A 851 -23.45 -26.60 -9.44
C ILE A 851 -24.16 -25.98 -10.65
N PRO A 852 -23.80 -24.80 -11.12
CA PRO A 852 -24.43 -24.16 -12.29
C PRO A 852 -24.47 -25.11 -13.51
N VAL A 853 -25.48 -24.96 -14.36
CA VAL A 853 -25.52 -25.66 -15.65
C VAL A 853 -24.36 -25.17 -16.53
N GLY A 854 -23.86 -26.05 -17.42
CA GLY A 854 -22.75 -25.67 -18.31
C GLY A 854 -21.73 -26.78 -18.51
N SER A 855 -20.69 -26.51 -19.27
CA SER A 855 -19.61 -27.45 -19.54
C SER A 855 -18.52 -27.33 -18.49
N TYR A 856 -18.07 -28.48 -17.98
CA TYR A 856 -17.02 -28.54 -16.94
C TYR A 856 -15.91 -29.48 -17.38
N THR A 857 -14.67 -29.06 -17.03
CA THR A 857 -13.49 -29.94 -17.08
C THR A 857 -13.35 -30.63 -15.73
N ILE A 858 -13.33 -31.94 -15.71
CA ILE A 858 -13.11 -32.76 -14.53
C ILE A 858 -11.68 -33.31 -14.60
N THR A 859 -10.89 -33.03 -13.58
CA THR A 859 -9.53 -33.53 -13.44
C THR A 859 -9.42 -34.39 -12.19
N VAL A 860 -8.82 -35.56 -12.33
CA VAL A 860 -8.54 -36.46 -11.21
C VAL A 860 -7.03 -36.64 -11.07
N ALA A 861 -6.54 -36.48 -9.84
CA ALA A 861 -5.12 -36.60 -9.51
C ALA A 861 -4.94 -37.39 -8.20
N LYS A 862 -3.90 -38.23 -8.15
CA LYS A 862 -3.46 -38.91 -6.94
C LYS A 862 -1.95 -39.17 -7.00
N THR A 863 -1.25 -39.08 -5.90
CA THR A 863 0.18 -39.37 -5.82
C THR A 863 0.47 -40.78 -6.33
N GLY A 864 1.42 -40.93 -7.25
CA GLY A 864 1.76 -42.20 -7.87
C GLY A 864 0.92 -42.59 -9.09
N HIS A 865 -0.01 -41.75 -9.52
CA HIS A 865 -0.87 -41.98 -10.68
C HIS A 865 -0.78 -40.85 -11.70
N THR A 866 -0.93 -41.11 -12.96
CA THR A 866 -1.00 -40.09 -14.02
C THR A 866 -2.31 -39.28 -13.91
N THR A 867 -2.23 -37.98 -13.81
CA THR A 867 -3.41 -37.09 -13.79
C THR A 867 -4.24 -37.25 -15.07
N LYS A 868 -5.53 -37.48 -14.91
CA LYS A 868 -6.48 -37.60 -16.02
C LYS A 868 -7.53 -36.51 -16.00
N SER A 869 -7.94 -36.06 -17.18
CA SER A 869 -8.99 -35.05 -17.33
C SER A 869 -9.99 -35.44 -18.43
N THR A 870 -11.23 -35.04 -18.25
CA THR A 870 -12.30 -35.15 -19.24
C THR A 870 -13.26 -33.97 -19.11
N THR A 871 -14.15 -33.78 -20.08
CA THR A 871 -15.19 -32.77 -20.02
C THR A 871 -16.58 -33.44 -19.85
N ALA A 872 -17.49 -32.75 -19.17
CA ALA A 872 -18.86 -33.14 -19.01
C ALA A 872 -19.78 -31.92 -18.94
N THR A 873 -20.94 -32.01 -19.56
CA THR A 873 -21.97 -30.97 -19.52
C THR A 873 -22.96 -31.29 -18.41
N VAL A 874 -23.18 -30.33 -17.53
CA VAL A 874 -24.16 -30.33 -16.45
C VAL A 874 -25.47 -29.75 -16.99
N THR A 875 -26.53 -30.51 -16.90
CA THR A 875 -27.91 -30.11 -17.26
C THR A 875 -28.75 -29.91 -15.99
N ALA A 876 -29.75 -29.05 -16.10
CA ALA A 876 -30.65 -28.73 -14.98
C ALA A 876 -31.33 -29.99 -14.40
N GLY A 877 -31.26 -30.13 -13.08
CA GLY A 877 -31.91 -31.22 -12.34
C GLY A 877 -31.25 -32.60 -12.45
N ALA A 878 -30.22 -32.76 -13.28
CA ALA A 878 -29.59 -34.06 -13.52
C ALA A 878 -28.28 -34.27 -12.76
N THR A 879 -27.91 -35.51 -12.55
CA THR A 879 -26.57 -35.92 -12.11
C THR A 879 -25.83 -36.52 -13.29
N LYS A 880 -24.78 -35.86 -13.76
CA LYS A 880 -23.90 -36.37 -14.82
C LYS A 880 -22.87 -37.29 -14.20
N ALA A 881 -22.95 -38.57 -14.56
CA ALA A 881 -21.95 -39.55 -14.17
C ALA A 881 -20.72 -39.46 -15.08
N VAL A 882 -19.53 -39.52 -14.51
CA VAL A 882 -18.23 -39.54 -15.18
C VAL A 882 -17.37 -40.60 -14.52
N THR A 883 -16.83 -41.53 -15.31
CA THR A 883 -15.99 -42.62 -14.80
C THR A 883 -14.61 -42.50 -15.40
N PHE A 884 -13.59 -42.47 -14.55
CA PHE A 884 -12.21 -42.63 -14.95
C PHE A 884 -11.77 -44.04 -14.68
N THR A 885 -11.36 -44.75 -15.72
CA THR A 885 -10.83 -46.09 -15.67
C THR A 885 -9.32 -46.15 -15.89
N ALA A 886 -8.67 -47.23 -15.47
CA ALA A 886 -7.23 -47.39 -15.59
C ALA A 886 -6.44 -46.19 -15.01
N PHE A 887 -6.90 -45.73 -13.86
CA PHE A 887 -6.31 -44.61 -13.14
C PHE A 887 -5.17 -45.07 -12.25
#